data_b13db71a9a1470f0fb791c65e40df67b
#
_entry.id   b13db71a9a1470f0fb791c65e40df67b
#
_cell.length_a   1.000
_cell.length_b   1.000
_cell.length_c   1.000
_cell.angle_alpha   90.00
_cell.angle_beta   90.00
_cell.angle_gamma   90.00
#
_symmetry.space_group_name_H-M   'P 1'
#
loop_
_entity.id
_entity.type
_entity.pdbx_description
1 polymer ?
#
loop_
_entity_poly.entity_id
_entity_poly.type
_entity_poly.pdbx_seq_one_letter_code
_entity_poly.pdbx_strand_id
1 'polypeptide(L)'
;DVARLHKRCPGIDIHLNTALGRDITLDQLKDRHDAVLLTIGAWWGKDMNIPGEDDARVIDGVEYLRQINAGARPEMPETVVVIGGGDVAMDACRVAKRLPVCKDVKVVYRRSAEEIPARKIELEGAIEEGIDVVYSTRQVSITANNEGLILHCVRTEPGEPDDDGRRRPVDVPGSEHDIACGMVIAAVGQYTACDDLDGRGLMAGDRVRTEFDGMRTDDPKVFAAGDGAFGGSTIVMAMHHGQRAAYYLRAYLEGREEPMAYRTPHRTQRVPVAQDPMWERNPLIHPDFFGLGDKPVEFPEIESTYSWEEARDEAARCYRCDAETGSADYAVRHREDIFTMARTNPADHEAHEKMLGKRMESRDNPFPEGRPATLDDLVFLPANLSRLVIDPYREACKVSLDLGGRMDLTQPFLATGFDDAPDDVRRGVAAGLTAANTGYLGVQPIGDDVPWFQLVVPGQIAPSKDAAAQIHALGHRFVEPDATRLHDGQLLGLALSSPAVLEEAIPFALEGGYDMLLLDGTGALGSPWAELAGPPDLTILRDAVTILRRLRREEEVDLVYFGGVRSGTDGAKIISLGSVASVLGVPLALAVGGSITAAHGMAFTSDLDQQERAQAVANIIKASVNEASMMARCTGKTNLQNLEPEDLRALTLATAEATAIPLAGAT
;
A
#
# COMPACT_ATOMS: atom_id res chain seq x y z
N ASP A 1 -36.26 -1.81 3.71
CA ASP A 1 -35.05 -2.61 3.50
C ASP A 1 -34.70 -3.58 4.63
N VAL A 2 -35.19 -3.36 5.87
CA VAL A 2 -35.06 -4.30 7.00
C VAL A 2 -35.60 -5.70 6.64
N ALA A 3 -36.79 -5.78 6.02
CA ALA A 3 -37.36 -7.03 5.56
C ALA A 3 -36.51 -7.74 4.47
N ARG A 4 -35.85 -6.95 3.62
CA ARG A 4 -34.91 -7.45 2.61
C ARG A 4 -33.65 -8.03 3.23
N LEU A 5 -33.09 -7.34 4.25
CA LEU A 5 -31.92 -7.80 4.98
C LEU A 5 -32.20 -9.09 5.71
N HIS A 6 -33.31 -9.16 6.45
CA HIS A 6 -33.73 -10.36 7.18
C HIS A 6 -33.97 -11.57 6.23
N LYS A 7 -34.51 -11.32 5.05
CA LYS A 7 -34.70 -12.38 4.04
C LYS A 7 -33.37 -12.92 3.49
N ARG A 8 -32.37 -12.06 3.34
CA ARG A 8 -31.05 -12.44 2.80
C ARG A 8 -30.12 -13.02 3.86
N CYS A 9 -30.27 -12.59 5.09
CA CYS A 9 -29.41 -12.95 6.23
C CYS A 9 -30.29 -13.40 7.41
N PRO A 10 -30.86 -14.61 7.39
CA PRO A 10 -31.82 -15.06 8.40
C PRO A 10 -31.23 -15.25 9.80
N GLY A 11 -29.90 -15.20 9.95
CA GLY A 11 -29.20 -15.21 11.25
C GLY A 11 -29.01 -13.83 11.88
N ILE A 12 -29.60 -12.76 11.30
CA ILE A 12 -29.50 -11.39 11.85
C ILE A 12 -30.84 -11.02 12.50
N ASP A 13 -30.83 -10.80 13.82
CA ASP A 13 -31.95 -10.22 14.56
C ASP A 13 -31.80 -8.70 14.59
N ILE A 14 -32.86 -7.97 14.18
CA ILE A 14 -32.85 -6.51 14.10
C ILE A 14 -33.75 -5.95 15.19
N HIS A 15 -33.17 -5.18 16.09
CA HIS A 15 -33.86 -4.47 17.17
C HIS A 15 -33.95 -2.98 16.83
N LEU A 16 -35.12 -2.55 16.37
CA LEU A 16 -35.40 -1.14 16.07
C LEU A 16 -35.75 -0.36 17.35
N ASN A 17 -35.60 0.96 17.30
CA ASN A 17 -35.89 1.88 18.41
C ASN A 17 -35.14 1.53 19.70
N THR A 18 -33.95 0.97 19.58
CA THR A 18 -33.09 0.54 20.70
C THR A 18 -31.77 1.27 20.61
N ALA A 19 -31.61 2.33 21.40
CA ALA A 19 -30.42 3.16 21.39
C ALA A 19 -29.42 2.73 22.49
N LEU A 20 -28.15 2.63 22.13
CA LEU A 20 -27.07 2.39 23.07
C LEU A 20 -26.97 3.55 24.07
N GLY A 21 -26.86 3.23 25.34
CA GLY A 21 -26.79 4.18 26.46
C GLY A 21 -28.16 4.61 27.01
N ARG A 22 -29.24 4.50 26.22
CA ARG A 22 -30.60 4.82 26.66
C ARG A 22 -31.45 3.56 26.93
N ASP A 23 -31.56 2.69 25.94
CA ASP A 23 -32.46 1.52 25.99
C ASP A 23 -31.66 0.23 26.30
N ILE A 24 -30.40 0.19 25.95
CA ILE A 24 -29.47 -0.89 26.24
C ILE A 24 -28.08 -0.33 26.52
N THR A 25 -27.38 -0.90 27.52
CA THR A 25 -26.01 -0.51 27.84
C THR A 25 -24.98 -1.41 27.15
N LEU A 26 -23.74 -0.93 27.02
CA LEU A 26 -22.64 -1.73 26.49
C LEU A 26 -22.39 -3.00 27.32
N ASP A 27 -22.51 -2.94 28.66
CA ASP A 27 -22.35 -4.12 29.50
C ASP A 27 -23.43 -5.16 29.22
N GLN A 28 -24.68 -4.75 29.07
CA GLN A 28 -25.75 -5.66 28.70
C GLN A 28 -25.53 -6.33 27.34
N LEU A 29 -24.93 -5.63 26.39
CA LEU A 29 -24.54 -6.22 25.11
C LEU A 29 -23.39 -7.22 25.28
N LYS A 30 -22.37 -6.88 26.07
CA LYS A 30 -21.23 -7.76 26.35
C LYS A 30 -21.61 -9.03 27.13
N ASP A 31 -22.62 -8.94 27.99
CA ASP A 31 -23.13 -10.10 28.75
C ASP A 31 -23.94 -11.07 27.86
N ARG A 32 -24.56 -10.56 26.81
CA ARG A 32 -25.41 -11.33 25.89
C ARG A 32 -24.66 -11.87 24.68
N HIS A 33 -23.54 -11.29 24.34
CA HIS A 33 -22.79 -11.59 23.11
C HIS A 33 -21.33 -11.85 23.39
N ASP A 34 -20.69 -12.66 22.56
CA ASP A 34 -19.26 -12.98 22.67
C ASP A 34 -18.39 -11.80 22.24
N ALA A 35 -18.87 -10.93 21.35
CA ALA A 35 -18.24 -9.68 20.94
C ALA A 35 -19.28 -8.63 20.56
N VAL A 36 -18.88 -7.35 20.57
CA VAL A 36 -19.70 -6.20 20.17
C VAL A 36 -18.96 -5.40 19.09
N LEU A 37 -19.63 -5.08 17.99
CA LEU A 37 -19.12 -4.19 16.96
C LEU A 37 -19.91 -2.89 16.96
N LEU A 38 -19.23 -1.78 17.23
CA LEU A 38 -19.80 -0.43 17.23
C LEU A 38 -19.67 0.20 15.83
N THR A 39 -20.81 0.45 15.19
CA THR A 39 -20.88 1.15 13.90
C THR A 39 -21.88 2.32 13.98
N ILE A 40 -21.78 3.06 15.08
CA ILE A 40 -22.77 4.07 15.50
C ILE A 40 -22.76 5.36 14.66
N GLY A 41 -21.77 5.52 13.79
CA GLY A 41 -21.66 6.68 12.89
C GLY A 41 -21.35 8.00 13.61
N ALA A 42 -21.35 9.10 12.85
CA ALA A 42 -21.17 10.47 13.35
C ALA A 42 -22.40 11.30 12.96
N TRP A 43 -23.40 11.31 13.83
CA TRP A 43 -24.73 11.84 13.55
C TRP A 43 -24.98 13.26 14.06
N TRP A 44 -24.02 13.82 14.82
CA TRP A 44 -24.17 15.13 15.44
C TRP A 44 -23.28 16.14 14.73
N GLY A 45 -23.84 17.28 14.36
CA GLY A 45 -23.07 18.40 13.83
C GLY A 45 -22.30 19.11 14.94
N LYS A 46 -21.13 19.61 14.58
CA LYS A 46 -20.32 20.44 15.49
C LYS A 46 -20.86 21.84 15.54
N ASP A 47 -20.85 22.43 16.74
CA ASP A 47 -21.18 23.83 16.94
C ASP A 47 -20.14 24.72 16.23
N MET A 48 -20.57 25.86 15.76
CA MET A 48 -19.69 26.87 15.18
C MET A 48 -18.90 27.63 16.26
N ASN A 49 -19.38 27.59 17.51
CA ASN A 49 -18.87 28.29 18.66
C ASN A 49 -18.81 29.82 18.44
N ILE A 50 -19.88 30.37 17.92
CA ILE A 50 -20.02 31.81 17.68
C ILE A 50 -21.28 32.40 18.36
N PRO A 51 -21.28 33.67 18.78
CA PRO A 51 -22.44 34.29 19.32
C PRO A 51 -23.62 34.29 18.34
N GLY A 52 -24.81 33.92 18.83
CA GLY A 52 -26.05 33.90 18.06
C GLY A 52 -26.32 32.60 17.30
N GLU A 53 -25.52 31.56 17.46
CA GLU A 53 -25.77 30.28 16.83
C GLU A 53 -26.97 29.52 17.42
N ASP A 54 -27.43 29.87 18.61
CA ASP A 54 -28.60 29.28 19.25
C ASP A 54 -29.97 29.81 18.71
N ASP A 55 -29.97 30.70 17.72
CA ASP A 55 -31.23 31.17 17.11
C ASP A 55 -31.93 30.01 16.39
N ALA A 56 -33.25 29.91 16.54
CA ALA A 56 -34.05 28.82 15.96
C ALA A 56 -33.97 28.71 14.41
N ARG A 57 -33.46 29.72 13.74
CA ARG A 57 -33.22 29.75 12.28
C ARG A 57 -31.81 29.31 11.89
N VAL A 58 -30.99 28.96 12.88
CA VAL A 58 -29.70 28.32 12.68
C VAL A 58 -29.90 26.82 12.88
N ILE A 59 -29.67 26.02 11.85
CA ILE A 59 -29.96 24.59 11.86
C ILE A 59 -28.66 23.81 11.56
N ASP A 60 -28.46 22.72 12.27
CA ASP A 60 -27.42 21.78 11.95
C ASP A 60 -27.64 21.11 10.59
N GLY A 61 -26.60 21.00 9.76
CA GLY A 61 -26.69 20.48 8.40
C GLY A 61 -27.06 19.01 8.33
N VAL A 62 -26.59 18.19 9.28
CA VAL A 62 -26.91 16.74 9.32
C VAL A 62 -28.35 16.55 9.72
N GLU A 63 -28.81 17.29 10.73
CA GLU A 63 -30.21 17.26 11.18
C GLU A 63 -31.15 17.78 10.08
N TYR A 64 -30.77 18.85 9.38
CA TYR A 64 -31.50 19.34 8.22
C TYR A 64 -31.69 18.24 7.14
N LEU A 65 -30.60 17.63 6.72
CA LEU A 65 -30.65 16.55 5.71
C LEU A 65 -31.42 15.33 6.22
N ARG A 66 -31.30 14.98 7.50
CA ARG A 66 -32.06 13.89 8.13
C ARG A 66 -33.56 14.13 8.04
N GLN A 67 -34.03 15.34 8.33
CA GLN A 67 -35.43 15.70 8.23
C GLN A 67 -35.95 15.62 6.79
N ILE A 68 -35.18 16.14 5.83
CA ILE A 68 -35.53 16.09 4.41
C ILE A 68 -35.63 14.61 3.93
N ASN A 69 -34.69 13.80 4.29
CA ASN A 69 -34.66 12.36 3.91
C ASN A 69 -35.79 11.57 4.61
N ALA A 70 -36.25 12.02 5.76
CA ALA A 70 -37.44 11.50 6.41
C ALA A 70 -38.76 11.97 5.76
N GLY A 71 -38.69 12.78 4.72
CA GLY A 71 -39.84 13.28 3.96
C GLY A 71 -40.33 14.68 4.37
N ALA A 72 -39.66 15.34 5.32
CA ALA A 72 -40.01 16.72 5.67
C ALA A 72 -39.76 17.66 4.48
N ARG A 73 -40.61 18.68 4.37
CA ARG A 73 -40.48 19.78 3.41
C ARG A 73 -40.68 21.09 4.17
N PRO A 74 -39.66 21.56 4.91
CA PRO A 74 -39.77 22.77 5.71
C PRO A 74 -40.03 24.01 4.82
N GLU A 75 -40.71 24.97 5.37
CA GLU A 75 -40.83 26.29 4.73
C GLU A 75 -39.46 26.99 4.77
N MET A 76 -38.94 27.30 3.60
CA MET A 76 -37.64 27.93 3.47
C MET A 76 -37.79 29.43 3.27
N PRO A 77 -36.90 30.27 3.80
CA PRO A 77 -36.81 31.68 3.42
C PRO A 77 -36.28 31.85 2.00
N GLU A 78 -36.39 33.05 1.44
CA GLU A 78 -35.84 33.35 0.11
C GLU A 78 -34.31 33.21 0.05
N THR A 79 -33.61 33.49 1.15
CA THR A 79 -32.15 33.49 1.25
C THR A 79 -31.68 32.53 2.33
N VAL A 80 -30.78 31.65 1.99
CA VAL A 80 -30.17 30.66 2.88
C VAL A 80 -28.64 30.74 2.79
N VAL A 81 -27.97 30.73 3.93
CA VAL A 81 -26.52 30.63 3.99
C VAL A 81 -26.14 29.27 4.59
N VAL A 82 -25.28 28.52 3.89
CA VAL A 82 -24.70 27.28 4.38
C VAL A 82 -23.25 27.55 4.77
N ILE A 83 -22.86 27.20 5.99
CA ILE A 83 -21.49 27.40 6.49
C ILE A 83 -20.75 26.06 6.48
N GLY A 84 -19.71 25.98 5.66
CA GLY A 84 -18.88 24.79 5.51
C GLY A 84 -18.47 24.55 4.07
N GLY A 85 -17.59 23.57 3.85
CA GLY A 85 -17.07 23.26 2.51
C GLY A 85 -16.93 21.76 2.24
N GLY A 86 -17.52 20.90 3.06
CA GLY A 86 -17.55 19.45 2.85
C GLY A 86 -18.80 18.98 2.10
N ASP A 87 -18.90 17.67 1.85
CA ASP A 87 -20.02 17.07 1.13
C ASP A 87 -21.38 17.37 1.79
N VAL A 88 -21.44 17.41 3.14
CA VAL A 88 -22.68 17.82 3.86
C VAL A 88 -23.11 19.24 3.51
N ALA A 89 -22.16 20.17 3.33
CA ALA A 89 -22.49 21.53 2.92
C ALA A 89 -23.02 21.57 1.48
N MET A 90 -22.43 20.78 0.57
CA MET A 90 -22.88 20.65 -0.81
C MET A 90 -24.28 20.04 -0.89
N ASP A 91 -24.52 18.96 -0.16
CA ASP A 91 -25.86 18.37 -0.08
C ASP A 91 -26.89 19.34 0.49
N ALA A 92 -26.55 20.01 1.60
CA ALA A 92 -27.49 20.95 2.26
C ALA A 92 -27.85 22.14 1.37
N CYS A 93 -26.88 22.75 0.68
CA CYS A 93 -27.14 23.90 -0.19
C CYS A 93 -27.92 23.50 -1.44
N ARG A 94 -27.63 22.35 -2.06
CA ARG A 94 -28.37 21.85 -3.23
C ARG A 94 -29.79 21.45 -2.86
N VAL A 95 -29.98 20.83 -1.70
CA VAL A 95 -31.33 20.53 -1.15
C VAL A 95 -32.11 21.81 -0.86
N ALA A 96 -31.50 22.79 -0.20
CA ALA A 96 -32.15 24.05 0.06
C ALA A 96 -32.62 24.75 -1.23
N LYS A 97 -31.79 24.75 -2.26
CA LYS A 97 -32.09 25.33 -3.57
C LYS A 97 -33.29 24.67 -4.28
N ARG A 98 -33.60 23.41 -3.95
CA ARG A 98 -34.75 22.66 -4.52
C ARG A 98 -36.05 22.93 -3.81
N LEU A 99 -36.02 23.49 -2.62
CA LEU A 99 -37.24 23.73 -1.87
C LEU A 99 -37.94 25.03 -2.33
N PRO A 100 -39.30 25.08 -2.28
CA PRO A 100 -40.05 26.21 -2.70
C PRO A 100 -39.64 27.50 -1.92
N VAL A 101 -39.74 28.65 -2.55
CA VAL A 101 -39.42 29.97 -2.01
C VAL A 101 -37.92 30.28 -1.94
N CYS A 102 -37.05 29.30 -1.71
CA CYS A 102 -35.62 29.54 -1.63
C CYS A 102 -35.05 29.91 -3.00
N LYS A 103 -34.61 31.15 -3.18
CA LYS A 103 -34.09 31.70 -4.42
C LYS A 103 -32.58 31.85 -4.41
N ASP A 104 -32.03 32.30 -3.30
CA ASP A 104 -30.63 32.64 -3.15
C ASP A 104 -30.00 31.76 -2.07
N VAL A 105 -29.04 30.93 -2.47
CA VAL A 105 -28.28 30.05 -1.58
C VAL A 105 -26.81 30.39 -1.70
N LYS A 106 -26.17 30.70 -0.58
CA LYS A 106 -24.75 30.97 -0.48
C LYS A 106 -24.06 29.94 0.40
N VAL A 107 -22.89 29.48 -0.04
CA VAL A 107 -22.01 28.69 0.80
C VAL A 107 -20.86 29.57 1.27
N VAL A 108 -20.65 29.68 2.58
CA VAL A 108 -19.54 30.43 3.17
C VAL A 108 -18.47 29.47 3.62
N TYR A 109 -17.27 29.62 3.05
CA TYR A 109 -16.13 28.76 3.32
C TYR A 109 -14.90 29.57 3.72
N ARG A 110 -14.28 29.15 4.84
CA ARG A 110 -13.20 29.90 5.49
C ARG A 110 -11.83 29.81 4.84
N ARG A 111 -11.66 28.96 3.81
CA ARG A 111 -10.41 28.79 3.05
C ARG A 111 -10.63 29.07 1.57
N SER A 112 -9.58 28.92 0.77
CA SER A 112 -9.63 29.12 -0.68
C SER A 112 -10.40 28.02 -1.41
N ALA A 113 -10.70 28.26 -2.68
CA ALA A 113 -11.33 27.26 -3.56
C ALA A 113 -10.48 25.99 -3.73
N GLU A 114 -9.15 26.11 -3.65
CA GLU A 114 -8.23 24.99 -3.79
C GLU A 114 -8.23 24.06 -2.56
N GLU A 115 -8.65 24.57 -1.41
CA GLU A 115 -8.64 23.85 -0.14
C GLU A 115 -10.01 23.31 0.27
N ILE A 116 -11.04 23.51 -0.56
CA ILE A 116 -12.38 23.02 -0.26
C ILE A 116 -12.39 21.48 -0.28
N PRO A 117 -12.86 20.81 0.79
CA PRO A 117 -12.79 19.35 0.88
C PRO A 117 -13.89 18.62 0.12
N ALA A 118 -14.93 19.32 -0.34
CA ALA A 118 -16.00 18.73 -1.15
C ALA A 118 -15.43 18.14 -2.45
N ARG A 119 -16.02 17.05 -2.90
CA ARG A 119 -15.67 16.46 -4.19
C ARG A 119 -15.92 17.46 -5.32
N LYS A 120 -14.99 17.53 -6.26
CA LYS A 120 -15.02 18.50 -7.36
C LYS A 120 -16.35 18.47 -8.12
N ILE A 121 -16.86 17.28 -8.42
CA ILE A 121 -18.12 17.11 -9.16
C ILE A 121 -19.33 17.65 -8.37
N GLU A 122 -19.35 17.52 -7.04
CA GLU A 122 -20.44 18.05 -6.21
C GLU A 122 -20.40 19.59 -6.14
N LEU A 123 -19.19 20.14 -6.07
CA LEU A 123 -18.98 21.59 -6.08
C LEU A 123 -19.38 22.20 -7.44
N GLU A 124 -18.94 21.58 -8.54
CA GLU A 124 -19.29 22.02 -9.89
C GLU A 124 -20.80 21.96 -10.11
N GLY A 125 -21.45 20.85 -9.71
CA GLY A 125 -22.90 20.72 -9.78
C GLY A 125 -23.63 21.76 -8.92
N ALA A 126 -23.15 22.11 -7.75
CA ALA A 126 -23.72 23.17 -6.92
C ALA A 126 -23.64 24.55 -7.61
N ILE A 127 -22.50 24.86 -8.22
CA ILE A 127 -22.29 26.13 -8.95
C ILE A 127 -23.19 26.18 -10.21
N GLU A 128 -23.33 25.10 -10.96
CA GLU A 128 -24.20 25.00 -12.12
C GLU A 128 -25.69 25.15 -11.75
N GLU A 129 -26.07 24.70 -10.54
CA GLU A 129 -27.41 24.92 -9.98
C GLU A 129 -27.64 26.37 -9.50
N GLY A 130 -26.66 27.24 -9.62
CA GLY A 130 -26.72 28.64 -9.27
C GLY A 130 -26.54 28.92 -7.78
N ILE A 131 -25.73 28.13 -7.10
CA ILE A 131 -25.33 28.38 -5.71
C ILE A 131 -24.04 29.22 -5.74
N ASP A 132 -24.04 30.30 -4.95
CA ASP A 132 -22.90 31.22 -4.82
C ASP A 132 -21.95 30.73 -3.72
N VAL A 133 -20.67 30.50 -4.03
CA VAL A 133 -19.67 30.05 -3.06
C VAL A 133 -18.75 31.20 -2.67
N VAL A 134 -18.85 31.64 -1.45
CA VAL A 134 -18.06 32.75 -0.87
C VAL A 134 -16.84 32.16 -0.15
N TYR A 135 -15.72 32.13 -0.87
CA TYR A 135 -14.46 31.62 -0.35
C TYR A 135 -13.73 32.61 0.56
N SER A 136 -12.73 32.12 1.28
CA SER A 136 -11.87 32.92 2.15
C SER A 136 -12.66 33.84 3.08
N THR A 137 -13.74 33.32 3.64
CA THR A 137 -14.65 34.05 4.49
C THR A 137 -15.03 33.21 5.71
N ARG A 138 -14.75 33.73 6.91
CA ARG A 138 -15.06 33.10 8.19
C ARG A 138 -16.20 33.82 8.87
N GLN A 139 -17.14 33.06 9.39
CA GLN A 139 -18.21 33.56 10.25
C GLN A 139 -17.67 34.00 11.63
N VAL A 140 -18.19 35.06 12.17
CA VAL A 140 -17.80 35.64 13.48
C VAL A 140 -18.94 35.60 14.48
N SER A 141 -20.12 36.01 14.07
CA SER A 141 -21.34 36.04 14.92
C SER A 141 -22.58 36.10 14.06
N ILE A 142 -23.72 35.83 14.65
CA ILE A 142 -25.04 35.98 14.05
C ILE A 142 -25.87 36.91 14.91
N THR A 143 -26.52 37.87 14.28
CA THR A 143 -27.53 38.73 14.94
C THR A 143 -28.89 38.55 14.30
N ALA A 144 -29.92 38.47 15.12
CA ALA A 144 -31.28 38.29 14.69
C ALA A 144 -32.05 39.63 14.75
N ASN A 145 -32.84 39.89 13.73
CA ASN A 145 -33.79 41.00 13.71
C ASN A 145 -35.16 40.55 13.20
N ASN A 146 -36.09 41.48 13.07
CA ASN A 146 -37.46 41.19 12.61
C ASN A 146 -37.52 40.79 11.12
N GLU A 147 -36.50 41.08 10.34
CA GLU A 147 -36.43 40.83 8.89
C GLU A 147 -35.66 39.56 8.55
N GLY A 148 -34.85 39.01 9.49
CA GLY A 148 -34.05 37.81 9.24
C GLY A 148 -32.86 37.68 10.17
N LEU A 149 -31.78 37.09 9.65
CA LEU A 149 -30.48 36.95 10.28
C LEU A 149 -29.45 37.79 9.54
N ILE A 150 -28.50 38.32 10.27
CA ILE A 150 -27.27 38.91 9.72
C ILE A 150 -26.11 38.06 10.19
N LEU A 151 -25.43 37.42 9.26
CA LEU A 151 -24.19 36.71 9.48
C LEU A 151 -23.02 37.70 9.34
N HIS A 152 -22.35 37.99 10.45
CA HIS A 152 -21.15 38.82 10.48
C HIS A 152 -19.96 37.97 10.11
N CYS A 153 -19.22 38.41 9.11
CA CYS A 153 -18.08 37.67 8.53
C CYS A 153 -16.81 38.53 8.53
N VAL A 154 -15.69 37.87 8.43
CA VAL A 154 -14.38 38.47 8.17
C VAL A 154 -13.70 37.69 7.01
N ARG A 155 -12.98 38.40 6.16
CA ARG A 155 -12.15 37.73 5.17
C ARG A 155 -10.95 37.03 5.80
N THR A 156 -10.52 35.96 5.19
CA THR A 156 -9.36 35.21 5.64
C THR A 156 -8.32 35.07 4.53
N GLU A 157 -7.07 34.93 4.91
CA GLU A 157 -5.96 34.57 4.03
C GLU A 157 -5.26 33.30 4.53
N PRO A 158 -4.57 32.56 3.65
CA PRO A 158 -3.85 31.36 4.04
C PRO A 158 -2.66 31.67 4.94
N GLY A 159 -2.66 31.14 6.17
CA GLY A 159 -1.54 31.18 7.10
C GLY A 159 -0.63 29.95 7.02
N GLU A 160 0.05 29.65 8.13
CA GLU A 160 0.90 28.47 8.25
C GLU A 160 0.09 27.16 8.16
N PRO A 161 0.67 26.08 7.61
CA PRO A 161 0.01 24.78 7.59
C PRO A 161 -0.32 24.27 8.99
N ASP A 162 -1.48 23.62 9.13
CA ASP A 162 -1.84 22.83 10.32
C ASP A 162 -1.21 21.44 10.28
N ASP A 163 -1.47 20.62 11.31
CA ASP A 163 -0.91 19.26 11.43
C ASP A 163 -1.36 18.33 10.29
N ASP A 164 -2.47 18.66 9.61
CA ASP A 164 -2.97 17.95 8.43
C ASP A 164 -2.39 18.50 7.11
N GLY A 165 -1.47 19.47 7.19
CA GLY A 165 -0.84 20.12 6.05
C GLY A 165 -1.74 21.16 5.35
N ARG A 166 -2.91 21.49 5.92
CA ARG A 166 -3.80 22.54 5.39
C ARG A 166 -3.47 23.89 6.02
N ARG A 167 -3.47 24.95 5.22
CA ARG A 167 -3.19 26.30 5.71
C ARG A 167 -4.29 26.78 6.66
N ARG A 168 -3.88 27.26 7.84
CA ARG A 168 -4.82 27.85 8.80
C ARG A 168 -5.37 29.16 8.26
N PRO A 169 -6.70 29.36 8.26
CA PRO A 169 -7.24 30.65 7.85
C PRO A 169 -6.89 31.73 8.90
N VAL A 170 -6.31 32.83 8.46
CA VAL A 170 -5.94 34.00 9.28
C VAL A 170 -6.87 35.15 8.90
N ASP A 171 -7.48 35.79 9.89
CA ASP A 171 -8.38 36.90 9.66
C ASP A 171 -7.64 38.12 9.11
N VAL A 172 -8.23 38.77 8.10
CA VAL A 172 -7.74 40.02 7.53
C VAL A 172 -8.37 41.17 8.28
N PRO A 173 -7.62 41.96 9.09
CA PRO A 173 -8.20 43.06 9.85
C PRO A 173 -8.83 44.15 8.97
N GLY A 174 -9.98 44.62 9.35
CA GLY A 174 -10.72 45.65 8.61
C GLY A 174 -11.48 45.15 7.39
N SER A 175 -11.65 43.83 7.27
CA SER A 175 -12.40 43.19 6.18
C SER A 175 -13.77 42.68 6.62
N GLU A 176 -14.22 43.11 7.77
CA GLU A 176 -15.52 42.74 8.33
C GLU A 176 -16.65 43.15 7.38
N HIS A 177 -17.59 42.23 7.17
CA HIS A 177 -18.74 42.45 6.30
C HIS A 177 -19.92 41.57 6.71
N ASP A 178 -21.11 41.95 6.27
CA ASP A 178 -22.34 41.31 6.66
C ASP A 178 -22.99 40.59 5.49
N ILE A 179 -23.58 39.43 5.78
CA ILE A 179 -24.42 38.67 4.84
C ILE A 179 -25.80 38.51 5.47
N ALA A 180 -26.80 39.16 4.86
CA ALA A 180 -28.19 39.03 5.28
C ALA A 180 -28.78 37.71 4.75
N CYS A 181 -29.51 36.97 5.59
CA CYS A 181 -30.19 35.73 5.22
C CYS A 181 -31.40 35.45 6.11
N GLY A 182 -32.28 34.58 5.67
CA GLY A 182 -33.42 34.14 6.45
C GLY A 182 -33.13 32.90 7.31
N MET A 183 -32.11 32.12 6.94
CA MET A 183 -31.70 30.88 7.62
C MET A 183 -30.22 30.64 7.45
N VAL A 184 -29.60 30.06 8.47
CA VAL A 184 -28.23 29.55 8.43
C VAL A 184 -28.23 28.04 8.63
N ILE A 185 -27.52 27.30 7.78
CA ILE A 185 -27.29 25.86 7.92
C ILE A 185 -25.83 25.63 8.25
N ALA A 186 -25.55 25.12 9.45
CA ALA A 186 -24.18 24.84 9.92
C ALA A 186 -23.72 23.46 9.49
N ALA A 187 -22.70 23.40 8.62
CA ALA A 187 -22.10 22.16 8.11
C ALA A 187 -20.58 22.14 8.35
N VAL A 188 -20.17 22.46 9.58
CA VAL A 188 -18.76 22.66 9.98
C VAL A 188 -18.06 21.42 10.49
N GLY A 189 -18.66 20.26 10.35
CA GLY A 189 -18.13 18.96 10.74
C GLY A 189 -19.11 18.16 11.57
N GLN A 190 -18.73 16.91 11.87
CA GLN A 190 -19.58 15.94 12.56
C GLN A 190 -18.81 15.30 13.70
N TYR A 191 -19.54 14.77 14.68
CA TYR A 191 -18.98 14.01 15.78
C TYR A 191 -19.89 12.85 16.20
N THR A 192 -19.30 11.93 16.94
CA THR A 192 -19.99 10.81 17.58
C THR A 192 -20.20 11.13 19.06
N ALA A 193 -21.41 11.00 19.56
CA ALA A 193 -21.71 11.12 20.98
C ALA A 193 -22.43 9.86 21.48
N CYS A 194 -21.98 9.33 22.60
CA CYS A 194 -22.63 8.23 23.29
C CYS A 194 -22.20 8.22 24.77
N ASP A 195 -23.08 8.69 25.65
CA ASP A 195 -22.82 8.83 27.09
C ASP A 195 -22.34 7.52 27.76
N ASP A 196 -22.83 6.37 27.28
CA ASP A 196 -22.42 5.06 27.81
C ASP A 196 -20.98 4.70 27.45
N LEU A 197 -20.44 5.26 26.38
CA LEU A 197 -19.05 5.07 25.94
C LEU A 197 -18.11 6.08 26.61
N ASP A 198 -18.55 7.32 26.82
CA ASP A 198 -17.75 8.38 27.43
C ASP A 198 -17.29 8.00 28.84
N GLY A 199 -18.21 7.51 29.66
CA GLY A 199 -17.93 7.09 31.04
C GLY A 199 -16.97 5.89 31.17
N ARG A 200 -16.63 5.22 30.06
CA ARG A 200 -15.81 4.02 30.02
C ARG A 200 -14.41 4.24 29.45
N GLY A 201 -14.09 5.46 29.03
CA GLY A 201 -12.82 5.78 28.40
C GLY A 201 -12.67 5.23 26.97
N LEU A 202 -13.78 4.79 26.35
CA LEU A 202 -13.78 4.27 24.98
C LEU A 202 -13.86 5.35 23.92
N MET A 203 -13.99 6.62 24.31
CA MET A 203 -13.97 7.76 23.40
C MET A 203 -12.60 8.42 23.37
N ALA A 204 -12.22 8.92 22.20
CA ALA A 204 -11.06 9.76 21.96
C ALA A 204 -11.56 11.07 21.32
N GLY A 205 -11.93 12.06 22.16
CA GLY A 205 -12.57 13.27 21.69
C GLY A 205 -13.94 12.98 21.10
N ASP A 206 -14.08 13.20 19.81
CA ASP A 206 -15.33 13.08 19.05
C ASP A 206 -15.55 11.73 18.36
N ARG A 207 -14.76 10.67 18.72
CA ARG A 207 -14.78 9.36 18.08
C ARG A 207 -14.57 8.23 19.08
N VAL A 208 -15.00 7.03 18.71
CA VAL A 208 -14.63 5.81 19.42
C VAL A 208 -13.16 5.53 19.22
N ARG A 209 -12.42 5.40 20.31
CA ARG A 209 -11.00 5.05 20.28
C ARG A 209 -10.82 3.64 19.72
N THR A 210 -10.14 3.54 18.59
CA THR A 210 -10.01 2.28 17.83
C THR A 210 -8.68 2.24 17.11
N GLU A 211 -8.02 1.10 17.18
CA GLU A 211 -6.84 0.83 16.38
C GLU A 211 -7.24 0.36 14.97
N PHE A 212 -6.66 0.97 13.95
CA PHE A 212 -6.98 0.60 12.57
C PHE A 212 -6.52 -0.82 12.23
N ASP A 213 -5.38 -1.26 12.77
CA ASP A 213 -4.79 -2.56 12.41
C ASP A 213 -5.61 -3.76 12.91
N GLY A 214 -6.23 -3.66 14.06
CA GLY A 214 -7.06 -4.72 14.63
C GLY A 214 -8.54 -4.38 14.73
N MET A 215 -8.96 -3.15 14.41
CA MET A 215 -10.32 -2.63 14.60
C MET A 215 -10.83 -2.77 16.05
N ARG A 216 -9.92 -2.90 17.01
CA ARG A 216 -10.20 -3.08 18.43
C ARG A 216 -10.24 -1.76 19.18
N THR A 217 -11.05 -1.73 20.22
CA THR A 217 -11.00 -0.68 21.24
C THR A 217 -10.14 -1.15 22.43
N ASP A 218 -10.01 -0.31 23.46
CA ASP A 218 -9.35 -0.69 24.71
C ASP A 218 -10.10 -1.82 25.48
N ASP A 219 -11.36 -2.07 25.14
CA ASP A 219 -12.11 -3.24 25.66
C ASP A 219 -11.96 -4.42 24.69
N PRO A 220 -11.40 -5.56 25.14
CA PRO A 220 -11.07 -6.68 24.26
C PRO A 220 -12.27 -7.33 23.57
N LYS A 221 -13.49 -7.15 24.10
CA LYS A 221 -14.74 -7.63 23.49
C LYS A 221 -15.37 -6.63 22.50
N VAL A 222 -14.83 -5.39 22.42
CA VAL A 222 -15.47 -4.30 21.69
C VAL A 222 -14.62 -3.88 20.49
N PHE A 223 -15.21 -3.92 19.33
CA PHE A 223 -14.65 -3.49 18.06
C PHE A 223 -15.40 -2.24 17.58
N ALA A 224 -14.77 -1.41 16.76
CA ALA A 224 -15.46 -0.28 16.16
C ALA A 224 -15.05 -0.07 14.69
N ALA A 225 -15.99 0.46 13.90
CA ALA A 225 -15.79 0.67 12.47
C ALA A 225 -16.65 1.84 11.95
N GLY A 226 -16.30 2.33 10.76
CA GLY A 226 -17.02 3.41 10.09
C GLY A 226 -16.77 4.79 10.70
N ASP A 227 -17.66 5.71 10.42
CA ASP A 227 -17.49 7.14 10.75
C ASP A 227 -17.42 7.41 12.25
N GLY A 228 -18.06 6.58 13.06
CA GLY A 228 -17.99 6.66 14.52
C GLY A 228 -16.62 6.40 15.11
N ALA A 229 -15.75 5.67 14.40
CA ALA A 229 -14.39 5.35 14.82
C ALA A 229 -13.33 6.19 14.09
N PHE A 230 -13.49 6.40 12.78
CA PHE A 230 -12.47 7.03 11.93
C PHE A 230 -12.84 8.40 11.37
N GLY A 231 -14.04 8.90 11.69
CA GLY A 231 -14.58 10.16 11.19
C GLY A 231 -15.35 10.02 9.89
N GLY A 232 -16.09 11.07 9.53
CA GLY A 232 -16.92 11.12 8.33
C GLY A 232 -16.10 10.82 7.07
N SER A 233 -16.60 9.88 6.25
CA SER A 233 -15.94 9.39 5.05
C SER A 233 -16.96 8.99 3.98
N THR A 234 -16.53 8.27 2.97
CA THR A 234 -17.41 7.73 1.93
C THR A 234 -18.05 6.41 2.37
N ILE A 235 -19.18 6.06 1.75
CA ILE A 235 -19.84 4.75 1.93
C ILE A 235 -18.85 3.61 1.65
N VAL A 236 -17.99 3.76 0.64
CA VAL A 236 -16.99 2.75 0.28
C VAL A 236 -15.97 2.53 1.40
N MET A 237 -15.52 3.62 2.04
CA MET A 237 -14.61 3.53 3.20
C MET A 237 -15.30 2.88 4.40
N ALA A 238 -16.54 3.25 4.69
CA ALA A 238 -17.31 2.63 5.76
C ALA A 238 -17.51 1.13 5.52
N MET A 239 -17.77 0.71 4.28
CA MET A 239 -17.84 -0.71 3.88
C MET A 239 -16.49 -1.43 4.07
N HIS A 240 -15.38 -0.80 3.67
CA HIS A 240 -14.05 -1.34 3.88
C HIS A 240 -13.76 -1.53 5.38
N HIS A 241 -14.07 -0.53 6.21
CA HIS A 241 -13.94 -0.65 7.67
C HIS A 241 -14.80 -1.81 8.22
N GLY A 242 -16.02 -1.98 7.72
CA GLY A 242 -16.89 -3.09 8.11
C GLY A 242 -16.33 -4.46 7.73
N GLN A 243 -15.79 -4.61 6.53
CA GLN A 243 -15.14 -5.85 6.08
C GLN A 243 -13.91 -6.17 6.94
N ARG A 244 -13.09 -5.17 7.21
CA ARG A 244 -11.92 -5.28 8.05
C ARG A 244 -12.29 -5.68 9.50
N ALA A 245 -13.28 -5.02 10.08
CA ALA A 245 -13.78 -5.33 11.41
C ALA A 245 -14.35 -6.76 11.49
N ALA A 246 -15.11 -7.19 10.49
CA ALA A 246 -15.64 -8.55 10.42
C ALA A 246 -14.53 -9.61 10.40
N TYR A 247 -13.43 -9.35 9.68
CA TYR A 247 -12.27 -10.24 9.64
C TYR A 247 -11.61 -10.41 11.02
N TYR A 248 -11.30 -9.30 11.70
CA TYR A 248 -10.64 -9.34 13.00
C TYR A 248 -11.57 -9.83 14.11
N LEU A 249 -12.85 -9.47 14.05
CA LEU A 249 -13.86 -9.97 14.98
C LEU A 249 -14.04 -11.49 14.85
N ARG A 250 -14.06 -12.00 13.62
CA ARG A 250 -14.08 -13.44 13.36
C ARG A 250 -12.84 -14.12 13.93
N ALA A 251 -11.65 -13.55 13.71
CA ALA A 251 -10.40 -14.07 14.27
C ALA A 251 -10.46 -14.14 15.81
N TYR A 252 -11.00 -13.11 16.43
CA TYR A 252 -11.21 -13.07 17.89
C TYR A 252 -12.15 -14.19 18.36
N LEU A 253 -13.29 -14.39 17.72
CA LEU A 253 -14.26 -15.41 18.07
C LEU A 253 -13.73 -16.84 17.85
N GLU A 254 -12.85 -17.03 16.87
CA GLU A 254 -12.17 -18.31 16.60
C GLU A 254 -10.95 -18.54 17.52
N GLY A 255 -10.60 -17.58 18.39
CA GLY A 255 -9.45 -17.68 19.30
C GLY A 255 -8.09 -17.57 18.60
N ARG A 256 -8.02 -16.96 17.42
CA ARG A 256 -6.76 -16.70 16.70
C ARG A 256 -6.08 -15.47 17.31
N GLU A 257 -4.92 -15.69 17.96
CA GLU A 257 -4.22 -14.60 18.66
C GLU A 257 -3.50 -13.65 17.73
N GLU A 258 -2.90 -14.16 16.65
CA GLU A 258 -2.11 -13.40 15.67
C GLU A 258 -2.61 -13.68 14.23
N PRO A 259 -3.78 -13.13 13.84
CA PRO A 259 -4.25 -13.28 12.46
C PRO A 259 -3.35 -12.52 11.50
N MET A 260 -3.22 -12.99 10.26
CA MET A 260 -2.56 -12.23 9.21
C MET A 260 -3.21 -10.84 9.07
N ALA A 261 -2.43 -9.84 8.65
CA ALA A 261 -2.98 -8.52 8.35
C ALA A 261 -4.09 -8.63 7.28
N TYR A 262 -5.23 -8.00 7.58
CA TYR A 262 -6.35 -8.00 6.64
C TYR A 262 -5.92 -7.48 5.27
N ARG A 263 -6.24 -8.23 4.24
CA ARG A 263 -6.13 -7.80 2.84
C ARG A 263 -7.49 -7.89 2.19
N THR A 264 -7.87 -6.85 1.47
CA THR A 264 -9.10 -6.89 0.68
C THR A 264 -9.01 -8.05 -0.31
N PRO A 265 -9.98 -8.97 -0.34
CA PRO A 265 -9.97 -10.08 -1.28
C PRO A 265 -9.90 -9.55 -2.72
N HIS A 266 -8.85 -9.90 -3.44
CA HIS A 266 -8.78 -9.62 -4.86
C HIS A 266 -9.82 -10.47 -5.60
N ARG A 267 -10.84 -9.83 -6.10
CA ARG A 267 -11.73 -10.45 -7.10
C ARG A 267 -11.08 -10.29 -8.47
N THR A 268 -10.02 -11.02 -8.71
CA THR A 268 -9.41 -11.10 -10.03
C THR A 268 -10.17 -12.07 -10.92
N GLN A 269 -11.40 -11.76 -11.26
CA GLN A 269 -11.84 -12.17 -12.58
C GLN A 269 -11.15 -11.18 -13.54
N ARG A 270 -10.22 -11.68 -14.33
CA ARG A 270 -9.76 -10.96 -15.50
C ARG A 270 -10.98 -10.70 -16.37
N VAL A 271 -11.55 -9.51 -16.25
CA VAL A 271 -12.43 -9.02 -17.30
C VAL A 271 -11.51 -8.69 -18.47
N PRO A 272 -11.62 -9.35 -19.62
CA PRO A 272 -10.86 -8.97 -20.79
C PRO A 272 -11.35 -7.59 -21.21
N VAL A 273 -10.66 -6.55 -20.76
CA VAL A 273 -10.86 -5.20 -21.27
C VAL A 273 -9.95 -5.10 -22.48
N ALA A 274 -10.55 -5.03 -23.67
CA ALA A 274 -9.83 -4.63 -24.86
C ALA A 274 -9.41 -3.16 -24.65
N GLN A 275 -8.11 -2.92 -24.43
CA GLN A 275 -7.59 -1.56 -24.41
C GLN A 275 -7.71 -0.96 -25.83
N ASP A 276 -8.27 0.22 -25.93
CA ASP A 276 -8.20 1.01 -27.15
C ASP A 276 -6.88 1.80 -27.16
N PRO A 277 -5.88 1.47 -28.01
CA PRO A 277 -4.62 2.20 -28.09
C PRO A 277 -4.77 3.65 -28.52
N MET A 278 -5.95 4.04 -29.01
CA MET A 278 -6.26 5.39 -29.45
C MET A 278 -7.08 6.19 -28.43
N TRP A 279 -7.30 5.64 -27.22
CA TRP A 279 -8.14 6.24 -26.19
C TRP A 279 -7.76 7.70 -25.85
N GLU A 280 -6.48 8.06 -25.92
CA GLU A 280 -6.02 9.43 -25.64
C GLU A 280 -6.57 10.46 -26.64
N ARG A 281 -6.97 10.01 -27.83
CA ARG A 281 -7.53 10.88 -28.88
C ARG A 281 -9.05 10.98 -28.82
N ASN A 282 -9.69 10.09 -28.09
CA ASN A 282 -11.13 10.09 -27.93
C ASN A 282 -11.50 11.02 -26.77
N PRO A 283 -12.46 11.95 -26.92
CA PRO A 283 -12.94 12.76 -25.81
C PRO A 283 -13.54 11.88 -24.71
N LEU A 284 -13.46 12.34 -23.46
CA LEU A 284 -14.17 11.69 -22.37
C LEU A 284 -15.68 11.77 -22.58
N ILE A 285 -16.37 10.67 -22.35
CA ILE A 285 -17.84 10.65 -22.31
C ILE A 285 -18.25 11.10 -20.93
N HIS A 286 -19.00 12.18 -20.84
CA HIS A 286 -19.55 12.68 -19.60
C HIS A 286 -21.05 12.38 -19.55
N PRO A 287 -21.60 11.99 -18.38
CA PRO A 287 -23.05 11.96 -18.21
C PRO A 287 -23.66 13.35 -18.46
N ASP A 288 -24.87 13.39 -19.02
CA ASP A 288 -25.60 14.63 -19.15
C ASP A 288 -26.04 15.12 -17.77
N PHE A 289 -25.75 16.39 -17.48
CA PHE A 289 -26.18 17.01 -16.23
C PHE A 289 -27.53 17.71 -16.40
N PHE A 290 -28.52 17.30 -15.63
CA PHE A 290 -29.89 17.83 -15.70
C PHE A 290 -30.13 18.96 -14.69
N GLY A 291 -29.25 19.09 -13.69
CA GLY A 291 -29.35 20.11 -12.67
C GLY A 291 -30.63 20.03 -11.85
N LEU A 292 -31.32 21.16 -11.68
CA LEU A 292 -32.53 21.24 -10.88
C LEU A 292 -33.74 20.54 -11.50
N GLY A 293 -33.77 20.32 -12.81
CA GLY A 293 -34.90 19.78 -13.53
C GLY A 293 -36.17 20.69 -13.49
N ASP A 294 -37.27 20.18 -14.07
CA ASP A 294 -38.53 20.94 -14.15
C ASP A 294 -39.28 21.05 -12.79
N LYS A 295 -39.07 20.08 -11.92
CA LYS A 295 -39.72 19.96 -10.61
C LYS A 295 -38.73 19.67 -9.49
N PRO A 296 -37.92 20.66 -9.10
CA PRO A 296 -36.83 20.47 -8.13
C PRO A 296 -37.28 19.86 -6.79
N VAL A 297 -38.48 20.19 -6.33
CA VAL A 297 -39.04 19.72 -5.05
C VAL A 297 -39.31 18.22 -5.01
N GLU A 298 -39.41 17.57 -6.15
CA GLU A 298 -39.58 16.12 -6.28
C GLU A 298 -38.24 15.38 -6.22
N PHE A 299 -37.12 16.09 -6.17
CA PHE A 299 -35.77 15.55 -6.18
C PHE A 299 -35.54 14.58 -7.35
N PRO A 300 -35.70 15.07 -8.61
CA PRO A 300 -35.46 14.23 -9.78
C PRO A 300 -33.98 13.82 -9.90
N GLU A 301 -33.70 12.85 -10.78
CA GLU A 301 -32.32 12.54 -11.19
C GLU A 301 -31.62 13.80 -11.70
N ILE A 302 -30.39 14.01 -11.28
CA ILE A 302 -29.60 15.20 -11.58
C ILE A 302 -28.65 15.00 -12.76
N GLU A 303 -28.37 13.75 -13.10
CA GLU A 303 -27.49 13.39 -14.20
C GLU A 303 -27.93 12.07 -14.85
N SER A 304 -27.53 11.87 -16.12
CA SER A 304 -27.74 10.60 -16.79
C SER A 304 -26.77 9.52 -16.30
N THR A 305 -27.04 8.28 -16.67
CA THR A 305 -26.07 7.19 -16.53
C THR A 305 -25.51 6.85 -17.90
N TYR A 306 -24.34 6.22 -17.94
CA TYR A 306 -23.82 5.66 -19.17
C TYR A 306 -24.73 4.55 -19.71
N SER A 307 -24.92 4.50 -21.01
CA SER A 307 -25.36 3.29 -21.70
C SER A 307 -24.31 2.18 -21.53
N TRP A 308 -24.69 0.95 -21.83
CA TRP A 308 -23.73 -0.17 -21.77
C TRP A 308 -22.56 0.01 -22.73
N GLU A 309 -22.78 0.62 -23.88
CA GLU A 309 -21.78 0.89 -24.90
C GLU A 309 -20.79 1.98 -24.42
N GLU A 310 -21.29 3.10 -23.95
CA GLU A 310 -20.49 4.17 -23.37
C GLU A 310 -19.65 3.70 -22.17
N ALA A 311 -20.26 2.89 -21.30
CA ALA A 311 -19.54 2.33 -20.15
C ALA A 311 -18.38 1.40 -20.56
N ARG A 312 -18.54 0.65 -21.67
CA ARG A 312 -17.46 -0.17 -22.24
C ARG A 312 -16.36 0.69 -22.85
N ASP A 313 -16.72 1.72 -23.57
CA ASP A 313 -15.77 2.61 -24.22
C ASP A 313 -14.95 3.38 -23.18
N GLU A 314 -15.58 3.87 -22.12
CA GLU A 314 -14.86 4.50 -21.01
C GLU A 314 -14.01 3.50 -20.19
N ALA A 315 -14.49 2.26 -20.00
CA ALA A 315 -13.69 1.20 -19.36
C ALA A 315 -12.45 0.82 -20.18
N ALA A 316 -12.52 0.91 -21.53
CA ALA A 316 -11.39 0.64 -22.42
C ALA A 316 -10.22 1.63 -22.27
N ARG A 317 -10.44 2.78 -21.59
CA ARG A 317 -9.39 3.74 -21.23
C ARG A 317 -8.55 3.30 -20.04
N CYS A 318 -8.94 2.25 -19.34
CA CYS A 318 -8.27 1.82 -18.12
C CYS A 318 -6.96 1.09 -18.42
N TYR A 319 -5.83 1.62 -17.95
CA TYR A 319 -4.52 0.98 -18.05
C TYR A 319 -4.36 -0.29 -17.21
N ARG A 320 -5.33 -0.64 -16.38
CA ARG A 320 -5.25 -1.82 -15.50
C ARG A 320 -3.99 -1.85 -14.63
N CYS A 321 -3.60 -0.71 -14.10
CA CYS A 321 -2.45 -0.60 -13.19
C CYS A 321 -2.60 -1.50 -11.94
N ASP A 322 -3.82 -1.80 -11.55
CA ASP A 322 -4.14 -2.78 -10.50
C ASP A 322 -3.65 -4.19 -10.84
N ALA A 323 -3.72 -4.58 -12.12
CA ALA A 323 -3.30 -5.90 -12.59
C ALA A 323 -1.78 -5.98 -12.80
N GLU A 324 -1.14 -4.86 -13.17
CA GLU A 324 0.29 -4.82 -13.45
C GLU A 324 1.15 -4.65 -12.21
N THR A 325 0.71 -3.85 -11.25
CA THR A 325 1.50 -3.58 -10.03
C THR A 325 1.32 -4.61 -8.92
N GLY A 326 0.28 -5.46 -8.99
CA GLY A 326 0.01 -6.50 -7.98
C GLY A 326 -0.19 -5.96 -6.56
N SER A 327 -0.13 -4.63 -6.37
CA SER A 327 -0.19 -4.02 -5.05
C SER A 327 -1.42 -3.14 -4.91
N ALA A 328 -2.37 -3.60 -4.11
CA ALA A 328 -3.40 -2.74 -3.53
C ALA A 328 -2.80 -1.71 -2.55
N ASP A 329 -1.53 -1.86 -2.19
CA ASP A 329 -0.82 -1.09 -1.16
C ASP A 329 0.01 0.08 -1.72
N TYR A 330 -0.06 0.37 -3.01
CA TYR A 330 0.51 1.60 -3.53
C TYR A 330 -0.23 2.77 -2.87
N ALA A 331 0.45 3.49 -2.00
CA ALA A 331 -0.14 4.63 -1.32
C ALA A 331 -0.85 5.54 -2.32
N VAL A 332 -2.11 5.86 -2.07
CA VAL A 332 -2.97 6.70 -2.92
C VAL A 332 -2.26 7.99 -3.36
N ARG A 333 -1.42 8.58 -2.49
CA ARG A 333 -0.58 9.76 -2.79
C ARG A 333 0.36 9.56 -3.99
N HIS A 334 1.00 8.40 -4.13
CA HIS A 334 1.93 8.15 -5.24
C HIS A 334 1.21 7.91 -6.57
N ARG A 335 -0.01 7.34 -6.51
CA ARG A 335 -0.88 7.23 -7.69
C ARG A 335 -1.31 8.59 -8.21
N GLU A 336 -1.78 9.46 -7.32
CA GLU A 336 -2.24 10.80 -7.69
C GLU A 336 -1.12 11.61 -8.33
N ASP A 337 0.10 11.57 -7.80
CA ASP A 337 1.23 12.30 -8.35
C ASP A 337 1.61 11.82 -9.75
N ILE A 338 1.64 10.51 -10.00
CA ILE A 338 1.96 9.94 -11.31
C ILE A 338 0.83 10.21 -12.32
N PHE A 339 -0.41 9.98 -11.94
CA PHE A 339 -1.56 10.17 -12.82
C PHE A 339 -1.89 11.64 -13.08
N THR A 340 -1.69 12.51 -12.11
CA THR A 340 -1.90 13.96 -12.31
C THR A 340 -0.93 14.49 -13.35
N MET A 341 0.30 14.00 -13.40
CA MET A 341 1.27 14.37 -14.42
C MET A 341 0.90 13.87 -15.82
N ALA A 342 0.42 12.64 -15.93
CA ALA A 342 -0.01 12.08 -17.21
C ALA A 342 -1.29 12.76 -17.74
N ARG A 343 -2.11 13.34 -16.87
CA ARG A 343 -3.36 14.02 -17.21
C ARG A 343 -3.21 15.53 -17.44
N THR A 344 -2.06 16.12 -17.11
CA THR A 344 -1.86 17.56 -17.32
C THR A 344 -1.75 17.82 -18.82
N ASN A 345 -2.68 18.59 -19.36
CA ASN A 345 -2.64 18.97 -20.78
C ASN A 345 -1.33 19.73 -21.06
N PRO A 346 -0.46 19.25 -21.97
CA PRO A 346 0.80 19.91 -22.30
C PRO A 346 0.63 21.34 -22.85
N ALA A 347 -0.57 21.69 -23.35
CA ALA A 347 -0.91 23.02 -23.81
C ALA A 347 -1.29 23.98 -22.67
N ASP A 348 -1.58 23.47 -21.47
CA ASP A 348 -1.82 24.28 -20.27
C ASP A 348 -0.48 24.56 -19.57
N HIS A 349 0.16 25.66 -20.02
CA HIS A 349 1.48 26.05 -19.51
C HIS A 349 1.49 26.35 -18.02
N GLU A 350 0.43 26.95 -17.48
CA GLU A 350 0.34 27.32 -16.06
C GLU A 350 0.23 26.07 -15.17
N ALA A 351 -0.66 25.14 -15.54
CA ALA A 351 -0.78 23.86 -14.82
C ALA A 351 0.51 23.04 -14.91
N HIS A 352 1.19 23.06 -16.06
CA HIS A 352 2.45 22.35 -16.26
C HIS A 352 3.59 22.98 -15.42
N GLU A 353 3.68 24.31 -15.38
CA GLU A 353 4.68 25.04 -14.60
C GLU A 353 4.47 24.81 -13.09
N LYS A 354 3.21 24.85 -12.62
CA LYS A 354 2.83 24.52 -11.22
C LYS A 354 3.22 23.09 -10.85
N MET A 355 3.03 22.15 -11.75
CA MET A 355 3.39 20.74 -11.54
C MET A 355 4.90 20.52 -11.52
N LEU A 356 5.63 21.18 -12.43
CA LEU A 356 7.10 21.17 -12.44
C LEU A 356 7.65 21.87 -11.20
N GLY A 357 7.06 22.99 -10.78
CA GLY A 357 7.41 23.70 -9.55
C GLY A 357 7.35 22.80 -8.31
N LYS A 358 6.25 22.05 -8.15
CA LYS A 358 6.11 21.06 -7.07
C LYS A 358 7.18 19.96 -7.09
N ARG A 359 7.68 19.60 -8.28
CA ARG A 359 8.77 18.62 -8.40
C ARG A 359 10.14 19.21 -8.13
N MET A 360 10.32 20.51 -8.42
CA MET A 360 11.58 21.23 -8.21
C MET A 360 11.69 21.81 -6.80
N GLU A 361 10.62 21.83 -6.00
CA GLU A 361 10.73 22.13 -4.58
C GLU A 361 11.71 21.13 -3.96
N SER A 362 12.75 21.66 -3.32
CA SER A 362 13.70 20.84 -2.60
C SER A 362 12.96 20.09 -1.51
N ARG A 363 12.71 18.83 -1.74
CA ARG A 363 12.23 17.92 -0.68
C ARG A 363 13.42 17.62 0.22
N ASP A 364 13.15 17.42 1.50
CA ASP A 364 14.13 16.82 2.39
C ASP A 364 14.68 15.58 1.73
N ASN A 365 16.00 15.45 1.71
CA ASN A 365 16.65 14.31 1.08
C ASN A 365 16.03 13.02 1.68
N PRO A 366 15.27 12.21 0.90
CA PRO A 366 14.70 10.99 1.42
C PRO A 366 15.78 9.94 1.77
N PHE A 367 17.04 10.23 1.40
CA PHE A 367 18.19 9.40 1.69
C PHE A 367 19.03 10.08 2.78
N PRO A 368 18.90 9.67 4.06
CA PRO A 368 19.72 10.20 5.12
C PRO A 368 21.20 10.02 4.81
N GLU A 369 22.03 10.98 5.27
CA GLU A 369 23.49 10.85 5.19
C GLU A 369 23.92 9.53 5.83
N GLY A 370 24.81 8.80 5.15
CA GLY A 370 25.27 7.49 5.61
C GLY A 370 24.33 6.32 5.32
N ARG A 371 23.30 6.51 4.49
CA ARG A 371 22.48 5.39 4.00
C ARG A 371 23.40 4.39 3.28
N PRO A 372 23.34 3.10 3.66
CA PRO A 372 24.12 2.06 2.99
C PRO A 372 23.70 1.87 1.55
N ALA A 373 24.58 1.31 0.74
CA ALA A 373 24.25 0.85 -0.61
C ALA A 373 23.12 -0.16 -0.58
N THR A 374 22.23 -0.12 -1.58
CA THR A 374 21.07 -1.00 -1.67
C THR A 374 20.73 -1.34 -3.11
N LEU A 375 20.12 -2.50 -3.33
CA LEU A 375 19.61 -2.91 -4.63
C LEU A 375 18.51 -1.96 -5.17
N ASP A 376 17.80 -1.23 -4.32
CA ASP A 376 16.82 -0.23 -4.75
C ASP A 376 17.46 0.92 -5.55
N ASP A 377 18.73 1.20 -5.30
CA ASP A 377 19.47 2.26 -5.99
C ASP A 377 20.13 1.80 -7.29
N LEU A 378 19.88 0.59 -7.75
CA LEU A 378 20.25 0.10 -9.07
C LEU A 378 19.04 0.11 -10.00
N VAL A 379 19.23 0.58 -11.21
CA VAL A 379 18.18 0.57 -12.26
C VAL A 379 18.70 -0.10 -13.52
N PHE A 380 17.83 -0.85 -14.20
CA PHE A 380 18.13 -1.43 -15.49
C PHE A 380 18.04 -0.37 -16.60
N LEU A 381 18.94 -0.47 -17.55
CA LEU A 381 18.84 0.28 -18.81
C LEU A 381 18.01 -0.52 -19.81
N PRO A 382 17.03 0.11 -20.47
CA PRO A 382 16.28 -0.55 -21.53
C PRO A 382 17.20 -0.86 -22.72
N ALA A 383 16.84 -1.89 -23.49
CA ALA A 383 17.49 -2.20 -24.76
C ALA A 383 17.47 -0.96 -25.66
N ASN A 384 18.59 -0.65 -26.29
CA ASN A 384 18.74 0.45 -27.22
C ASN A 384 18.86 -0.05 -28.66
N LEU A 385 18.88 0.88 -29.64
CA LEU A 385 18.95 0.56 -31.07
C LEU A 385 20.25 -0.17 -31.49
N SER A 386 21.27 -0.21 -30.65
CA SER A 386 22.51 -0.95 -30.90
C SER A 386 22.45 -2.40 -30.46
N ARG A 387 21.42 -2.79 -29.71
CA ARG A 387 21.15 -4.18 -29.29
C ARG A 387 19.91 -4.69 -30.02
N LEU A 388 19.83 -6.01 -30.19
CA LEU A 388 18.67 -6.63 -30.80
C LEU A 388 17.43 -6.27 -29.96
N VAL A 389 16.49 -5.54 -30.56
CA VAL A 389 15.22 -5.24 -29.91
C VAL A 389 14.37 -6.50 -29.99
N ILE A 390 14.14 -7.11 -28.84
CA ILE A 390 13.25 -8.26 -28.68
C ILE A 390 11.91 -7.82 -28.10
N ASP A 391 10.86 -8.54 -28.42
CA ASP A 391 9.56 -8.33 -27.78
C ASP A 391 9.61 -8.93 -26.37
N PRO A 392 9.62 -8.12 -25.30
CA PRO A 392 9.76 -8.64 -23.92
C PRO A 392 8.57 -9.48 -23.47
N TYR A 393 7.46 -9.45 -24.20
CA TYR A 393 6.27 -10.23 -23.89
C TYR A 393 6.16 -11.54 -24.66
N ARG A 394 6.82 -11.66 -25.80
CA ARG A 394 6.70 -12.80 -26.71
C ARG A 394 7.92 -13.68 -26.74
N GLU A 395 9.09 -13.11 -26.56
CA GLU A 395 10.34 -13.87 -26.64
C GLU A 395 10.54 -14.72 -25.37
N ALA A 396 10.96 -15.94 -25.56
CA ALA A 396 11.36 -16.82 -24.45
C ALA A 396 12.69 -16.35 -23.85
N CYS A 397 12.84 -16.47 -22.54
CA CYS A 397 14.10 -16.22 -21.85
C CYS A 397 14.52 -17.48 -21.10
N LYS A 398 15.72 -17.95 -21.33
CA LYS A 398 16.32 -19.06 -20.58
C LYS A 398 16.61 -18.57 -19.16
N VAL A 399 16.09 -19.26 -18.15
CA VAL A 399 16.29 -18.97 -16.73
C VAL A 399 16.99 -20.08 -15.97
N SER A 400 17.13 -21.26 -16.60
CA SER A 400 17.85 -22.40 -16.04
C SER A 400 19.36 -22.17 -16.10
N LEU A 401 20.05 -22.75 -15.15
CA LEU A 401 21.52 -22.74 -15.08
C LEU A 401 22.03 -24.13 -14.70
N ASP A 402 23.27 -24.40 -15.10
CA ASP A 402 24.07 -25.53 -14.61
C ASP A 402 24.98 -24.97 -13.49
N LEU A 403 24.79 -25.41 -12.26
CA LEU A 403 25.56 -24.94 -11.12
C LEU A 403 26.79 -25.84 -10.93
N GLY A 404 27.99 -25.26 -11.03
CA GLY A 404 29.26 -25.93 -10.88
C GLY A 404 29.53 -27.05 -11.88
N GLY A 405 28.82 -27.07 -13.01
CA GLY A 405 28.94 -28.14 -13.99
C GLY A 405 28.46 -29.52 -13.51
N ARG A 406 27.64 -29.54 -12.43
CA ARG A 406 27.21 -30.79 -11.75
C ARG A 406 25.74 -30.86 -11.44
N MET A 407 25.05 -29.71 -11.37
CA MET A 407 23.66 -29.66 -10.99
C MET A 407 22.86 -28.69 -11.86
N ASP A 408 21.90 -29.24 -12.61
CA ASP A 408 20.95 -28.45 -13.36
C ASP A 408 19.87 -27.85 -12.44
N LEU A 409 19.80 -26.55 -12.37
CA LEU A 409 18.72 -25.81 -11.71
C LEU A 409 17.78 -25.23 -12.76
N THR A 410 16.47 -25.41 -12.57
CA THR A 410 15.46 -24.89 -13.51
C THR A 410 15.28 -23.37 -13.41
N GLN A 411 15.82 -22.76 -12.34
CA GLN A 411 15.71 -21.32 -12.06
C GLN A 411 16.75 -20.90 -11.00
N PRO A 412 17.13 -19.59 -10.90
CA PRO A 412 18.30 -19.14 -10.15
C PRO A 412 18.02 -18.74 -8.70
N PHE A 413 16.94 -19.21 -8.08
CA PHE A 413 16.58 -18.86 -6.71
C PHE A 413 16.60 -20.07 -5.80
N LEU A 414 17.40 -20.04 -4.74
CA LEU A 414 17.40 -21.01 -3.65
C LEU A 414 16.64 -20.47 -2.46
N ALA A 415 16.17 -21.33 -1.57
CA ALA A 415 15.48 -20.96 -0.35
C ALA A 415 16.37 -21.14 0.89
N THR A 416 16.17 -20.33 1.95
CA THR A 416 16.84 -20.47 3.25
C THR A 416 15.98 -19.95 4.41
N GLY A 417 16.47 -20.14 5.65
CA GLY A 417 15.94 -19.49 6.86
C GLY A 417 14.95 -20.32 7.68
N PHE A 418 14.55 -21.50 7.21
CA PHE A 418 13.50 -22.30 7.86
C PHE A 418 14.03 -23.41 8.77
N ASP A 419 15.30 -23.41 9.16
CA ASP A 419 15.87 -24.46 9.99
C ASP A 419 15.16 -24.59 11.35
N ASP A 420 14.84 -23.45 11.96
CA ASP A 420 14.14 -23.37 13.26
C ASP A 420 12.62 -23.05 13.14
N ALA A 421 12.07 -23.07 11.92
CA ALA A 421 10.65 -22.82 11.72
C ALA A 421 9.79 -24.00 12.24
N PRO A 422 8.52 -23.75 12.65
CA PRO A 422 7.60 -24.80 13.07
C PRO A 422 7.45 -25.91 12.02
N ASP A 423 7.25 -27.16 12.46
CA ASP A 423 7.20 -28.35 11.59
C ASP A 423 6.13 -28.26 10.49
N ASP A 424 4.99 -27.66 10.76
CA ASP A 424 3.92 -27.47 9.79
C ASP A 424 4.35 -26.47 8.69
N VAL A 425 5.05 -25.40 9.09
CA VAL A 425 5.63 -24.42 8.17
C VAL A 425 6.71 -25.10 7.30
N ARG A 426 7.63 -25.84 7.92
CA ARG A 426 8.69 -26.56 7.22
C ARG A 426 8.14 -27.53 6.18
N ARG A 427 7.10 -28.31 6.53
CA ARG A 427 6.43 -29.23 5.58
C ARG A 427 5.78 -28.50 4.42
N GLY A 428 5.11 -27.37 4.70
CA GLY A 428 4.50 -26.54 3.66
C GLY A 428 5.55 -25.97 2.70
N VAL A 429 6.63 -25.42 3.26
CA VAL A 429 7.75 -24.88 2.46
C VAL A 429 8.42 -25.98 1.65
N ALA A 430 8.72 -27.15 2.21
CA ALA A 430 9.31 -28.28 1.49
C ALA A 430 8.46 -28.69 0.29
N ALA A 431 7.14 -28.86 0.49
CA ALA A 431 6.23 -29.20 -0.62
C ALA A 431 6.21 -28.13 -1.72
N GLY A 432 6.27 -26.85 -1.33
CA GLY A 432 6.32 -25.75 -2.30
C GLY A 432 7.64 -25.67 -3.07
N LEU A 433 8.78 -25.94 -2.42
CA LEU A 433 10.11 -25.98 -3.07
C LEU A 433 10.21 -27.16 -4.04
N THR A 434 9.68 -28.34 -3.65
CA THR A 434 9.57 -29.49 -4.57
C THR A 434 8.74 -29.12 -5.81
N ALA A 435 7.59 -28.47 -5.62
CA ALA A 435 6.74 -28.05 -6.73
C ALA A 435 7.41 -26.97 -7.62
N ALA A 436 8.24 -26.12 -7.04
CA ALA A 436 9.02 -25.10 -7.75
C ALA A 436 10.32 -25.63 -8.34
N ASN A 437 10.69 -26.87 -8.07
CA ASN A 437 11.94 -27.54 -8.47
C ASN A 437 13.17 -26.69 -8.14
N THR A 438 13.33 -26.35 -6.85
CA THR A 438 14.47 -25.58 -6.36
C THR A 438 15.04 -26.17 -5.07
N GLY A 439 16.25 -25.70 -4.68
CA GLY A 439 16.98 -26.18 -3.54
C GLY A 439 16.78 -25.34 -2.26
N TYR A 440 17.17 -25.95 -1.14
CA TYR A 440 17.16 -25.34 0.18
C TYR A 440 18.58 -25.27 0.77
N LEU A 441 18.99 -24.06 1.17
CA LEU A 441 20.23 -23.79 1.90
C LEU A 441 19.94 -23.78 3.40
N GLY A 442 20.52 -24.70 4.15
CA GLY A 442 20.33 -24.75 5.60
C GLY A 442 21.25 -25.76 6.27
N VAL A 443 21.26 -25.73 7.60
CA VAL A 443 22.08 -26.66 8.42
C VAL A 443 21.48 -28.06 8.48
N GLN A 444 20.19 -28.20 8.18
CA GLN A 444 19.48 -29.47 8.10
C GLN A 444 18.54 -29.50 6.88
N PRO A 445 18.19 -30.69 6.35
CA PRO A 445 17.30 -30.79 5.21
C PRO A 445 15.90 -30.30 5.60
N ILE A 446 15.21 -29.65 4.67
CA ILE A 446 13.83 -29.19 4.88
C ILE A 446 12.80 -30.27 4.53
N GLY A 447 13.17 -31.21 3.64
CA GLY A 447 12.37 -32.33 3.18
C GLY A 447 13.20 -33.25 2.28
N ASP A 448 12.78 -34.52 2.12
CA ASP A 448 13.54 -35.57 1.42
C ASP A 448 13.64 -35.33 -0.11
N ASP A 449 12.63 -34.65 -0.69
CA ASP A 449 12.53 -34.41 -2.14
C ASP A 449 13.10 -33.05 -2.57
N VAL A 450 13.67 -32.26 -1.63
CA VAL A 450 14.25 -30.94 -1.91
C VAL A 450 15.78 -31.05 -1.95
N PRO A 451 16.47 -30.64 -3.02
CA PRO A 451 17.93 -30.60 -3.04
C PRO A 451 18.46 -29.76 -1.86
N TRP A 452 19.21 -30.43 -0.98
CA TRP A 452 19.73 -29.79 0.22
C TRP A 452 21.15 -29.28 0.01
N PHE A 453 21.33 -27.99 0.11
CA PHE A 453 22.59 -27.28 0.15
C PHE A 453 23.00 -27.13 1.61
N GLN A 454 23.77 -28.07 2.12
CA GLN A 454 24.15 -28.12 3.53
C GLN A 454 25.14 -27.03 3.88
N LEU A 455 24.77 -26.15 4.83
CA LEU A 455 25.72 -25.25 5.46
C LEU A 455 26.51 -26.01 6.53
N VAL A 456 27.80 -26.21 6.29
CA VAL A 456 28.72 -26.88 7.19
C VAL A 456 29.42 -25.84 8.05
N VAL A 457 29.12 -25.83 9.35
CA VAL A 457 29.72 -24.89 10.31
C VAL A 457 30.86 -25.63 11.04
N PRO A 458 32.11 -25.15 10.97
CA PRO A 458 33.26 -25.84 11.54
C PRO A 458 33.09 -26.16 13.03
N GLY A 459 33.31 -27.42 13.39
CA GLY A 459 33.20 -27.91 14.77
C GLY A 459 31.79 -28.06 15.32
N GLN A 460 30.74 -27.69 14.55
CA GLN A 460 29.33 -27.80 14.98
C GLN A 460 28.55 -28.81 14.13
N ILE A 461 28.73 -28.79 12.80
CA ILE A 461 27.95 -29.59 11.85
C ILE A 461 28.89 -30.36 10.94
N ALA A 462 28.74 -31.67 10.95
CA ALA A 462 29.51 -32.57 10.07
C ALA A 462 28.88 -32.63 8.66
N PRO A 463 29.69 -32.76 7.60
CA PRO A 463 29.19 -32.94 6.26
C PRO A 463 28.33 -34.21 6.12
N SER A 464 27.25 -34.13 5.33
CA SER A 464 26.33 -35.22 5.05
C SER A 464 26.46 -35.72 3.62
N LYS A 465 26.43 -37.04 3.48
CA LYS A 465 26.39 -37.70 2.14
C LYS A 465 25.04 -37.49 1.44
N ASP A 466 23.99 -37.14 2.17
CA ASP A 466 22.63 -36.95 1.63
C ASP A 466 22.42 -35.51 1.11
N ALA A 467 23.40 -34.62 1.38
CA ALA A 467 23.37 -33.27 0.87
C ALA A 467 23.78 -33.22 -0.61
N ALA A 468 23.01 -32.47 -1.40
CA ALA A 468 23.34 -32.20 -2.81
C ALA A 468 24.57 -31.29 -2.95
N ALA A 469 24.79 -30.42 -1.96
CA ALA A 469 25.96 -29.56 -1.85
C ALA A 469 26.46 -29.51 -0.41
N GLN A 470 27.77 -29.43 -0.21
CA GLN A 470 28.41 -29.05 1.05
C GLN A 470 28.99 -27.65 0.91
N ILE A 471 28.54 -26.72 1.75
CA ILE A 471 29.00 -25.32 1.74
C ILE A 471 29.66 -25.03 3.09
N HIS A 472 30.98 -24.95 3.09
CA HIS A 472 31.77 -24.77 4.28
C HIS A 472 31.83 -23.29 4.66
N ALA A 473 31.25 -22.94 5.81
CA ALA A 473 31.23 -21.55 6.30
C ALA A 473 32.61 -21.14 6.83
N LEU A 474 33.13 -20.03 6.28
CA LEU A 474 34.36 -19.41 6.78
C LEU A 474 33.95 -18.19 7.67
N GLY A 475 34.65 -18.05 8.79
CA GLY A 475 34.50 -16.89 9.67
C GLY A 475 35.19 -15.64 9.12
N HIS A 476 35.45 -14.67 10.00
CA HIS A 476 36.14 -13.43 9.65
C HIS A 476 37.66 -13.60 9.37
N ARG A 477 38.19 -14.79 9.54
CA ARG A 477 39.56 -15.14 9.20
C ARG A 477 39.55 -16.39 8.33
N PHE A 478 40.40 -16.38 7.34
CA PHE A 478 40.57 -17.56 6.51
C PHE A 478 41.22 -18.69 7.32
N VAL A 479 40.56 -19.85 7.30
CA VAL A 479 41.06 -21.10 7.84
C VAL A 479 40.71 -22.19 6.81
N GLU A 480 41.70 -22.86 6.31
CA GLU A 480 41.49 -23.92 5.31
C GLU A 480 40.52 -24.98 5.86
N PRO A 481 39.34 -25.17 5.24
CA PRO A 481 38.45 -26.24 5.65
C PRO A 481 38.97 -27.60 5.17
N ASP A 482 38.85 -28.63 6.02
CA ASP A 482 39.04 -30.01 5.62
C ASP A 482 37.77 -30.51 4.90
N ALA A 483 37.70 -30.24 3.61
CA ALA A 483 36.51 -30.42 2.80
C ALA A 483 36.77 -31.38 1.64
N THR A 484 35.99 -32.45 1.60
CA THR A 484 36.04 -33.43 0.51
C THR A 484 34.63 -33.83 0.10
N ARG A 485 34.40 -34.04 -1.20
CA ARG A 485 33.10 -34.58 -1.66
C ARG A 485 32.90 -36.00 -1.13
N LEU A 486 31.71 -36.25 -0.62
CA LEU A 486 31.33 -37.58 -0.12
C LEU A 486 30.76 -38.50 -1.22
N HIS A 487 30.41 -37.92 -2.39
CA HIS A 487 30.05 -38.63 -3.62
C HIS A 487 30.28 -37.74 -4.85
N ASP A 488 30.40 -38.36 -6.03
CA ASP A 488 30.82 -37.68 -7.27
C ASP A 488 29.88 -36.59 -7.76
N GLY A 489 28.57 -36.69 -7.48
CA GLY A 489 27.57 -35.69 -7.86
C GLY A 489 27.40 -34.53 -6.86
N GLN A 490 28.13 -34.59 -5.72
CA GLN A 490 27.96 -33.57 -4.68
C GLN A 490 28.73 -32.29 -5.03
N LEU A 491 28.09 -31.14 -4.97
CA LEU A 491 28.73 -29.83 -5.08
C LEU A 491 29.57 -29.53 -3.84
N LEU A 492 30.70 -28.89 -4.03
CA LEU A 492 31.57 -28.41 -2.97
C LEU A 492 31.66 -26.86 -3.04
N GLY A 493 31.31 -26.19 -1.96
CA GLY A 493 31.28 -24.74 -1.88
C GLY A 493 31.91 -24.15 -0.63
N LEU A 494 32.29 -22.88 -0.70
CA LEU A 494 32.68 -22.06 0.45
C LEU A 494 31.66 -20.95 0.66
N ALA A 495 31.27 -20.70 1.92
CA ALA A 495 30.48 -19.54 2.29
C ALA A 495 31.38 -18.46 2.90
N LEU A 496 31.37 -17.29 2.30
CA LEU A 496 32.25 -16.16 2.61
C LEU A 496 31.39 -14.99 3.11
N SER A 497 31.54 -14.62 4.38
CA SER A 497 30.73 -13.59 5.04
C SER A 497 31.53 -12.29 5.30
N SER A 498 32.72 -12.16 4.73
CA SER A 498 33.54 -10.97 4.91
C SER A 498 34.44 -10.72 3.68
N PRO A 499 34.51 -9.49 3.16
CA PRO A 499 35.48 -9.12 2.13
C PRO A 499 36.94 -9.41 2.51
N ALA A 500 37.28 -9.37 3.81
CA ALA A 500 38.64 -9.56 4.31
C ALA A 500 39.22 -10.95 4.03
N VAL A 501 38.40 -11.98 3.80
CA VAL A 501 38.85 -13.33 3.54
C VAL A 501 38.94 -13.68 2.06
N LEU A 502 38.43 -12.85 1.17
CA LEU A 502 38.30 -13.16 -0.26
C LEU A 502 39.65 -13.38 -0.96
N GLU A 503 40.66 -12.58 -0.62
CA GLU A 503 41.99 -12.65 -1.24
C GLU A 503 42.69 -13.99 -0.99
N GLU A 504 42.40 -14.66 0.11
CA GLU A 504 42.98 -15.97 0.44
C GLU A 504 42.02 -17.10 0.06
N ALA A 505 40.72 -16.93 0.25
CA ALA A 505 39.74 -17.98 0.04
C ALA A 505 39.47 -18.30 -1.44
N ILE A 506 39.45 -17.28 -2.33
CA ILE A 506 39.16 -17.47 -3.74
C ILE A 506 40.28 -18.30 -4.44
N PRO A 507 41.57 -17.94 -4.32
CA PRO A 507 42.64 -18.79 -4.87
C PRO A 507 42.63 -20.23 -4.31
N PHE A 508 42.39 -20.38 -2.99
CA PHE A 508 42.25 -21.70 -2.37
C PHE A 508 41.11 -22.51 -2.97
N ALA A 509 39.94 -21.90 -3.18
CA ALA A 509 38.79 -22.56 -3.77
C ALA A 509 39.07 -23.02 -5.22
N LEU A 510 39.70 -22.16 -6.01
CA LEU A 510 40.08 -22.46 -7.39
C LEU A 510 41.10 -23.61 -7.47
N GLU A 511 42.11 -23.62 -6.58
CA GLU A 511 43.12 -24.70 -6.53
C GLU A 511 42.54 -26.00 -5.96
N GLY A 512 41.60 -25.89 -5.01
CA GLY A 512 40.92 -27.03 -4.40
C GLY A 512 39.79 -27.62 -5.24
N GLY A 513 39.49 -27.04 -6.42
CA GLY A 513 38.42 -27.51 -7.31
C GLY A 513 37.04 -27.40 -6.69
N TYR A 514 36.77 -26.30 -5.99
CA TYR A 514 35.43 -25.97 -5.51
C TYR A 514 34.53 -25.55 -6.67
N ASP A 515 33.26 -25.92 -6.60
CA ASP A 515 32.26 -25.64 -7.66
C ASP A 515 31.62 -24.29 -7.50
N MET A 516 31.46 -23.79 -6.23
CA MET A 516 30.75 -22.57 -5.96
C MET A 516 31.28 -21.79 -4.75
N LEU A 517 31.04 -20.46 -4.77
CA LEU A 517 31.23 -19.56 -3.64
C LEU A 517 29.90 -18.92 -3.27
N LEU A 518 29.43 -19.15 -2.05
CA LEU A 518 28.28 -18.45 -1.47
C LEU A 518 28.76 -17.16 -0.82
N LEU A 519 28.42 -16.03 -1.40
CA LEU A 519 28.77 -14.72 -0.90
C LEU A 519 27.65 -14.21 0.03
N ASP A 520 27.94 -14.15 1.31
CA ASP A 520 26.99 -13.73 2.33
C ASP A 520 27.11 -12.23 2.61
N GLY A 521 26.24 -11.44 1.98
CA GLY A 521 26.14 -9.99 2.22
C GLY A 521 25.53 -9.62 3.57
N THR A 522 24.97 -10.57 4.33
CA THR A 522 24.41 -10.28 5.66
C THR A 522 25.46 -10.30 6.76
N GLY A 523 26.57 -10.99 6.54
CA GLY A 523 27.59 -11.23 7.57
C GLY A 523 27.13 -12.13 8.72
N ALA A 524 25.95 -12.74 8.62
CA ALA A 524 25.31 -13.50 9.68
C ALA A 524 24.76 -14.86 9.22
N LEU A 525 25.32 -15.41 8.14
CA LEU A 525 24.90 -16.69 7.58
C LEU A 525 24.90 -17.79 8.65
N GLY A 526 23.86 -18.60 8.69
CA GLY A 526 23.63 -19.60 9.72
C GLY A 526 22.90 -19.10 10.96
N SER A 527 22.66 -17.79 11.06
CA SER A 527 21.75 -17.21 12.06
C SER A 527 20.31 -17.24 11.53
N PRO A 528 19.31 -17.48 12.38
CA PRO A 528 17.92 -17.37 11.97
C PRO A 528 17.63 -15.97 11.38
N TRP A 529 17.08 -15.95 10.17
CA TRP A 529 16.66 -14.71 9.48
C TRP A 529 17.76 -13.65 9.38
N ALA A 530 18.96 -14.07 8.98
CA ALA A 530 20.16 -13.24 8.88
C ALA A 530 19.94 -11.94 8.09
N GLU A 531 19.03 -11.93 7.11
CA GLU A 531 18.65 -10.76 6.30
C GLU A 531 18.01 -9.63 7.13
N LEU A 532 17.53 -9.90 8.35
CA LEU A 532 16.95 -8.90 9.25
C LEU A 532 17.99 -8.22 10.15
N ALA A 533 19.24 -8.68 10.14
CA ALA A 533 20.30 -8.13 11.00
C ALA A 533 20.76 -6.75 10.55
N GLY A 534 20.56 -6.39 9.28
CA GLY A 534 20.94 -5.10 8.73
C GLY A 534 20.93 -5.07 7.20
N PRO A 535 21.33 -3.95 6.61
CA PRO A 535 21.45 -3.83 5.15
C PRO A 535 22.55 -4.76 4.63
N PRO A 536 22.36 -5.40 3.47
CA PRO A 536 23.33 -6.31 2.91
C PRO A 536 24.57 -5.57 2.40
N ASP A 537 25.74 -6.20 2.55
CA ASP A 537 26.99 -5.72 1.97
C ASP A 537 27.09 -6.19 0.49
N LEU A 538 26.94 -5.24 -0.43
CA LEU A 538 27.09 -5.49 -1.86
C LEU A 538 28.57 -5.50 -2.30
N THR A 539 29.49 -4.99 -1.45
CA THR A 539 30.91 -4.92 -1.79
C THR A 539 31.53 -6.29 -1.92
N ILE A 540 31.05 -7.28 -1.16
CA ILE A 540 31.54 -8.64 -1.19
C ILE A 540 31.44 -9.27 -2.59
N LEU A 541 30.34 -9.00 -3.32
CA LEU A 541 30.14 -9.50 -4.69
C LEU A 541 31.08 -8.79 -5.66
N ARG A 542 31.17 -7.45 -5.57
CA ARG A 542 32.10 -6.66 -6.38
C ARG A 542 33.55 -7.13 -6.21
N ASP A 543 33.99 -7.33 -4.97
CA ASP A 543 35.36 -7.69 -4.64
C ASP A 543 35.67 -9.12 -5.11
N ALA A 544 34.74 -10.05 -4.93
CA ALA A 544 34.90 -11.44 -5.44
C ALA A 544 35.05 -11.45 -6.97
N VAL A 545 34.18 -10.75 -7.70
CA VAL A 545 34.28 -10.62 -9.16
C VAL A 545 35.61 -9.96 -9.59
N THR A 546 36.04 -8.93 -8.86
CA THR A 546 37.32 -8.23 -9.14
C THR A 546 38.51 -9.15 -8.98
N ILE A 547 38.55 -10.00 -7.93
CA ILE A 547 39.61 -10.97 -7.70
C ILE A 547 39.61 -12.02 -8.80
N LEU A 548 38.48 -12.62 -9.14
CA LEU A 548 38.37 -13.62 -10.20
C LEU A 548 38.85 -13.07 -11.55
N ARG A 549 38.44 -11.85 -11.93
CA ARG A 549 38.90 -11.16 -13.15
C ARG A 549 40.41 -10.92 -13.15
N ARG A 550 40.97 -10.50 -12.03
CA ARG A 550 42.42 -10.31 -11.88
C ARG A 550 43.16 -11.62 -12.10
N LEU A 551 42.59 -12.73 -11.62
CA LEU A 551 43.15 -14.07 -11.81
C LEU A 551 42.84 -14.64 -13.21
N ARG A 552 41.92 -14.08 -13.97
CA ARG A 552 41.39 -14.57 -15.26
C ARG A 552 40.78 -15.96 -15.16
N ARG A 553 40.00 -16.19 -14.09
CA ARG A 553 39.44 -17.51 -13.75
C ARG A 553 37.94 -17.38 -13.36
N GLU A 554 37.22 -16.43 -14.00
CA GLU A 554 35.81 -16.14 -13.69
C GLU A 554 34.86 -17.30 -13.98
N GLU A 555 35.24 -18.16 -14.92
CA GLU A 555 34.40 -19.29 -15.38
C GLU A 555 34.68 -20.60 -14.61
N GLU A 556 35.60 -20.59 -13.65
CA GLU A 556 36.00 -21.81 -12.95
C GLU A 556 35.22 -22.07 -11.67
N VAL A 557 34.50 -21.08 -11.15
CA VAL A 557 33.72 -21.20 -9.93
C VAL A 557 32.46 -20.32 -10.01
N ASP A 558 31.31 -20.83 -9.64
CA ASP A 558 30.06 -20.10 -9.66
C ASP A 558 29.87 -19.25 -8.39
N LEU A 559 29.42 -18.01 -8.56
CA LEU A 559 29.08 -17.14 -7.46
C LEU A 559 27.57 -17.23 -7.17
N VAL A 560 27.21 -17.50 -5.93
CA VAL A 560 25.83 -17.47 -5.42
C VAL A 560 25.76 -16.40 -4.34
N TYR A 561 24.76 -15.54 -4.38
CA TYR A 561 24.65 -14.42 -3.45
C TYR A 561 23.47 -14.57 -2.47
N PHE A 562 23.74 -14.27 -1.21
CA PHE A 562 22.73 -14.19 -0.14
C PHE A 562 22.75 -12.84 0.53
N GLY A 563 21.61 -12.15 0.59
CA GLY A 563 21.40 -10.90 1.31
C GLY A 563 20.57 -9.87 0.55
N GLY A 564 19.48 -9.40 1.13
CA GLY A 564 18.67 -8.31 0.64
C GLY A 564 17.90 -8.53 -0.68
N VAL A 565 17.86 -9.74 -1.20
CA VAL A 565 17.09 -10.09 -2.39
C VAL A 565 15.63 -10.33 -2.01
N ARG A 566 14.71 -9.51 -2.52
CA ARG A 566 13.30 -9.53 -2.15
C ARG A 566 12.37 -9.97 -3.27
N SER A 567 12.85 -9.89 -4.52
CA SER A 567 12.06 -10.11 -5.72
C SER A 567 12.93 -10.64 -6.86
N GLY A 568 12.29 -11.02 -7.96
CA GLY A 568 13.00 -11.38 -9.18
C GLY A 568 13.79 -10.23 -9.80
N THR A 569 13.34 -9.00 -9.64
CA THR A 569 14.08 -7.82 -10.08
C THR A 569 15.38 -7.66 -9.30
N ASP A 570 15.37 -7.84 -7.98
CA ASP A 570 16.59 -7.84 -7.16
C ASP A 570 17.54 -8.99 -7.57
N GLY A 571 16.99 -10.19 -7.79
CA GLY A 571 17.76 -11.35 -8.29
C GLY A 571 18.43 -11.08 -9.65
N ALA A 572 17.70 -10.46 -10.58
CA ALA A 572 18.27 -10.06 -11.87
C ALA A 572 19.42 -9.05 -11.72
N LYS A 573 19.30 -8.08 -10.77
CA LYS A 573 20.38 -7.13 -10.47
C LYS A 573 21.62 -7.85 -9.93
N ILE A 574 21.45 -8.80 -9.02
CA ILE A 574 22.54 -9.61 -8.47
C ILE A 574 23.20 -10.46 -9.57
N ILE A 575 22.43 -11.04 -10.47
CA ILE A 575 22.98 -11.76 -11.63
C ILE A 575 23.75 -10.80 -12.54
N SER A 576 23.23 -9.60 -12.80
CA SER A 576 23.96 -8.58 -13.57
C SER A 576 25.29 -8.18 -12.92
N LEU A 577 25.41 -8.27 -11.60
CA LEU A 577 26.64 -7.98 -10.87
C LEU A 577 27.66 -9.15 -10.87
N GLY A 578 27.30 -10.29 -11.46
CA GLY A 578 28.22 -11.43 -11.66
C GLY A 578 27.92 -12.68 -10.84
N SER A 579 26.79 -12.74 -10.14
CA SER A 579 26.31 -13.98 -9.51
C SER A 579 25.50 -14.82 -10.50
N VAL A 580 25.50 -16.14 -10.37
CA VAL A 580 24.65 -17.02 -11.21
C VAL A 580 23.29 -17.31 -10.57
N ALA A 581 23.22 -17.23 -9.24
CA ALA A 581 22.01 -17.49 -8.47
C ALA A 581 21.96 -16.64 -7.19
N SER A 582 20.78 -16.52 -6.59
CA SER A 582 20.56 -15.84 -5.32
C SER A 582 19.70 -16.65 -4.37
N VAL A 583 19.80 -16.34 -3.08
CA VAL A 583 19.11 -17.07 -2.01
C VAL A 583 18.04 -16.17 -1.40
N LEU A 584 16.81 -16.70 -1.25
CA LEU A 584 15.64 -16.02 -0.70
C LEU A 584 15.31 -16.59 0.68
N GLY A 585 15.24 -15.75 1.70
CA GLY A 585 14.84 -16.15 3.05
C GLY A 585 13.57 -15.40 3.49
N VAL A 586 13.73 -14.18 3.93
CA VAL A 586 12.63 -13.33 4.46
C VAL A 586 11.44 -13.21 3.48
N PRO A 587 11.61 -13.01 2.17
CA PRO A 587 10.48 -12.94 1.24
C PRO A 587 9.64 -14.21 1.22
N LEU A 588 10.28 -15.38 1.28
CA LEU A 588 9.58 -16.65 1.37
C LEU A 588 8.85 -16.82 2.69
N ALA A 589 9.48 -16.40 3.81
CA ALA A 589 8.83 -16.43 5.13
C ALA A 589 7.56 -15.58 5.17
N LEU A 590 7.62 -14.36 4.64
CA LEU A 590 6.45 -13.48 4.55
C LEU A 590 5.34 -14.09 3.69
N ALA A 591 5.70 -14.74 2.57
CA ALA A 591 4.74 -15.39 1.68
C ALA A 591 3.98 -16.53 2.37
N VAL A 592 4.62 -17.29 3.25
CA VAL A 592 3.98 -18.41 3.98
C VAL A 592 3.33 -17.98 5.31
N GLY A 593 3.08 -16.68 5.49
CA GLY A 593 2.40 -16.14 6.64
C GLY A 593 3.31 -15.78 7.81
N GLY A 594 4.59 -15.52 7.54
CA GLY A 594 5.53 -14.97 8.52
C GLY A 594 5.28 -13.48 8.75
N SER A 595 5.54 -13.04 9.97
CA SER A 595 5.59 -11.63 10.38
C SER A 595 6.89 -11.35 11.12
N ILE A 596 7.49 -10.19 10.87
CA ILE A 596 8.74 -9.79 11.50
C ILE A 596 8.44 -9.33 12.93
N THR A 597 9.10 -9.94 13.91
CA THR A 597 8.94 -9.58 15.31
C THR A 597 9.83 -8.40 15.71
N ALA A 598 9.52 -7.75 16.84
CA ALA A 598 10.35 -6.65 17.37
C ALA A 598 11.79 -7.09 17.72
N ALA A 599 12.03 -8.39 17.90
CA ALA A 599 13.37 -8.96 18.15
C ALA A 599 14.11 -9.36 16.85
N HIS A 600 13.67 -8.87 15.68
CA HIS A 600 14.21 -9.26 14.38
C HIS A 600 14.14 -10.77 14.07
N GLY A 601 13.17 -11.45 14.68
CA GLY A 601 12.82 -12.85 14.38
C GLY A 601 11.62 -12.95 13.45
N MET A 602 11.09 -14.17 13.27
CA MET A 602 9.91 -14.45 12.46
C MET A 602 8.88 -15.22 13.29
N ALA A 603 7.64 -14.73 13.30
CA ALA A 603 6.49 -15.45 13.83
C ALA A 603 5.61 -15.91 12.67
N PHE A 604 5.03 -17.10 12.76
CA PHE A 604 4.19 -17.65 11.67
C PHE A 604 2.74 -17.76 12.12
N THR A 605 1.82 -17.27 11.28
CA THR A 605 0.38 -17.39 11.55
C THR A 605 -0.10 -18.84 11.51
N SER A 606 -1.12 -19.14 12.30
CA SER A 606 -1.85 -20.43 12.23
C SER A 606 -2.94 -20.45 11.13
N ASP A 607 -3.15 -19.33 10.42
CA ASP A 607 -4.24 -19.18 9.46
C ASP A 607 -4.02 -19.94 8.15
N LEU A 608 -2.78 -20.30 7.84
CA LEU A 608 -2.44 -21.03 6.63
C LEU A 608 -2.20 -22.51 6.92
N ASP A 609 -2.81 -23.37 6.12
CA ASP A 609 -2.51 -24.79 6.14
C ASP A 609 -1.25 -25.13 5.31
N GLN A 610 -0.87 -26.40 5.33
CA GLN A 610 0.32 -26.89 4.63
C GLN A 610 0.20 -26.69 3.11
N GLN A 611 -0.98 -26.88 2.52
CA GLN A 611 -1.21 -26.77 1.08
C GLN A 611 -1.17 -25.30 0.64
N GLU A 612 -1.75 -24.41 1.42
CA GLU A 612 -1.70 -22.96 1.17
C GLU A 612 -0.27 -22.43 1.22
N ARG A 613 0.54 -22.88 2.20
CA ARG A 613 1.97 -22.54 2.30
C ARG A 613 2.76 -23.06 1.11
N ALA A 614 2.52 -24.31 0.70
CA ALA A 614 3.16 -24.87 -0.48
C ALA A 614 2.85 -24.08 -1.75
N GLN A 615 1.59 -23.72 -1.93
CA GLN A 615 1.17 -22.89 -3.06
C GLN A 615 1.80 -21.47 -3.01
N ALA A 616 1.90 -20.87 -1.83
CA ALA A 616 2.52 -19.56 -1.64
C ALA A 616 4.00 -19.57 -2.03
N VAL A 617 4.76 -20.58 -1.61
CA VAL A 617 6.17 -20.77 -2.02
C VAL A 617 6.30 -20.93 -3.53
N ALA A 618 5.51 -21.82 -4.12
CA ALA A 618 5.56 -22.03 -5.58
C ALA A 618 5.21 -20.74 -6.34
N ASN A 619 4.25 -19.97 -5.85
CA ASN A 619 3.83 -18.71 -6.46
C ASN A 619 4.92 -17.64 -6.38
N ILE A 620 5.56 -17.43 -5.22
CA ILE A 620 6.61 -16.41 -5.09
C ILE A 620 7.84 -16.74 -5.91
N ILE A 621 8.26 -18.01 -5.93
CA ILE A 621 9.38 -18.45 -6.79
C ILE A 621 9.03 -18.20 -8.26
N LYS A 622 7.85 -18.63 -8.71
CA LYS A 622 7.40 -18.40 -10.08
C LYS A 622 7.32 -16.90 -10.43
N ALA A 623 6.82 -16.09 -9.52
CA ALA A 623 6.77 -14.63 -9.72
C ALA A 623 8.18 -14.05 -9.84
N SER A 624 9.11 -14.44 -8.97
CA SER A 624 10.51 -13.99 -9.02
C SER A 624 11.20 -14.39 -10.32
N VAL A 625 10.98 -15.61 -10.79
CA VAL A 625 11.51 -16.09 -12.09
C VAL A 625 10.95 -15.27 -13.25
N ASN A 626 9.64 -14.97 -13.23
CA ASN A 626 9.00 -14.19 -14.29
C ASN A 626 9.50 -12.75 -14.30
N GLU A 627 9.66 -12.12 -13.14
CA GLU A 627 10.23 -10.78 -13.01
C GLU A 627 11.67 -10.71 -13.53
N ALA A 628 12.53 -11.64 -13.08
CA ALA A 628 13.92 -11.70 -13.53
C ALA A 628 14.02 -11.90 -15.06
N SER A 629 13.21 -12.81 -15.58
CA SER A 629 13.08 -13.06 -17.02
C SER A 629 12.60 -11.81 -17.78
N MET A 630 11.67 -11.06 -17.22
CA MET A 630 11.19 -9.80 -17.81
C MET A 630 12.32 -8.76 -17.85
N MET A 631 13.09 -8.61 -16.77
CA MET A 631 14.22 -7.68 -16.72
C MET A 631 15.25 -8.00 -17.80
N ALA A 632 15.63 -9.28 -17.95
CA ALA A 632 16.54 -9.70 -19.03
C ALA A 632 15.99 -9.34 -20.42
N ARG A 633 14.70 -9.59 -20.68
CA ARG A 633 14.09 -9.27 -21.97
C ARG A 633 14.00 -7.76 -22.22
N CYS A 634 13.69 -6.97 -21.18
CA CYS A 634 13.69 -5.51 -21.28
C CYS A 634 15.07 -4.94 -21.62
N THR A 635 16.17 -5.61 -21.24
CA THR A 635 17.54 -5.25 -21.65
C THR A 635 17.95 -5.85 -22.99
N GLY A 636 17.05 -6.56 -23.69
CA GLY A 636 17.31 -7.18 -24.99
C GLY A 636 18.00 -8.55 -24.92
N LYS A 637 17.86 -9.29 -23.81
CA LYS A 637 18.53 -10.58 -23.62
C LYS A 637 17.52 -11.73 -23.49
N THR A 638 17.84 -12.87 -24.07
CA THR A 638 17.02 -14.09 -24.08
C THR A 638 17.56 -15.20 -23.14
N ASN A 639 18.58 -14.88 -22.39
CA ASN A 639 19.12 -15.72 -21.33
C ASN A 639 19.42 -14.84 -20.11
N LEU A 640 18.91 -15.23 -18.96
CA LEU A 640 19.07 -14.49 -17.72
C LEU A 640 20.55 -14.34 -17.32
N GLN A 641 21.35 -15.39 -17.57
CA GLN A 641 22.79 -15.40 -17.31
C GLN A 641 23.61 -14.48 -18.25
N ASN A 642 22.99 -13.89 -19.24
CA ASN A 642 23.61 -12.91 -20.11
C ASN A 642 23.43 -11.46 -19.61
N LEU A 643 22.77 -11.26 -18.46
CA LEU A 643 22.74 -9.96 -17.80
C LEU A 643 24.15 -9.57 -17.36
N GLU A 644 24.48 -8.29 -17.54
CA GLU A 644 25.83 -7.74 -17.33
C GLU A 644 25.79 -6.44 -16.52
N PRO A 645 26.89 -6.04 -15.87
CA PRO A 645 27.00 -4.77 -15.18
C PRO A 645 26.65 -3.55 -16.04
N GLU A 646 26.88 -3.63 -17.35
CA GLU A 646 26.54 -2.59 -18.32
C GLU A 646 25.03 -2.34 -18.46
N ASP A 647 24.21 -3.31 -18.09
CA ASP A 647 22.74 -3.22 -18.09
C ASP A 647 22.21 -2.38 -16.93
N LEU A 648 23.07 -2.00 -15.98
CA LEU A 648 22.71 -1.29 -14.75
C LEU A 648 23.27 0.13 -14.70
N ARG A 649 22.58 0.99 -13.95
CA ARG A 649 23.10 2.27 -13.46
C ARG A 649 22.76 2.44 -11.98
N ALA A 650 23.68 3.04 -11.22
CA ALA A 650 23.47 3.38 -9.83
C ALA A 650 22.83 4.77 -9.69
N LEU A 651 21.92 4.94 -8.75
CA LEU A 651 21.25 6.20 -8.47
C LEU A 651 21.96 7.01 -7.38
N THR A 652 22.77 6.36 -6.53
CA THR A 652 23.49 6.99 -5.42
C THR A 652 24.99 6.70 -5.51
N LEU A 653 25.80 7.59 -4.95
CA LEU A 653 27.26 7.42 -4.87
C LEU A 653 27.62 6.18 -4.06
N ALA A 654 26.94 5.96 -2.91
CA ALA A 654 27.20 4.81 -2.06
C ALA A 654 27.01 3.48 -2.81
N THR A 655 25.94 3.37 -3.61
CA THR A 655 25.68 2.17 -4.40
C THR A 655 26.62 2.05 -5.59
N ALA A 656 26.98 3.17 -6.23
CA ALA A 656 27.99 3.17 -7.30
C ALA A 656 29.36 2.67 -6.79
N GLU A 657 29.79 3.14 -5.62
CA GLU A 657 31.03 2.70 -5.00
C GLU A 657 30.98 1.22 -4.56
N ALA A 658 29.88 0.81 -3.93
CA ALA A 658 29.73 -0.55 -3.43
C ALA A 658 29.65 -1.61 -4.55
N THR A 659 29.13 -1.27 -5.72
CA THR A 659 28.91 -2.21 -6.82
C THR A 659 29.84 -2.01 -8.02
N ALA A 660 30.58 -0.92 -8.07
CA ALA A 660 31.34 -0.45 -9.24
C ALA A 660 30.46 -0.17 -10.49
N ILE A 661 29.16 0.04 -10.29
CA ILE A 661 28.24 0.41 -11.37
C ILE A 661 28.26 1.94 -11.56
N PRO A 662 28.36 2.44 -12.81
CA PRO A 662 28.37 3.87 -13.08
C PRO A 662 27.08 4.55 -12.61
N LEU A 663 27.21 5.79 -12.11
CA LEU A 663 26.06 6.64 -11.78
C LEU A 663 25.18 6.91 -13.01
N ALA A 664 23.88 6.97 -12.82
CA ALA A 664 22.95 7.44 -13.82
C ALA A 664 23.28 8.91 -14.16
N GLY A 665 23.45 9.19 -15.46
CA GLY A 665 23.83 10.52 -15.94
C GLY A 665 25.33 10.84 -15.89
N ALA A 666 26.18 9.97 -15.39
CA ALA A 666 27.62 10.07 -15.59
C ALA A 666 27.97 9.65 -17.02
N THR A 667 28.76 10.47 -17.72
CA THR A 667 29.25 10.22 -19.08
C THR A 667 30.52 9.37 -19.05
#